data_a6eb7bb1773bf1033d036974b61c4afc
#
_entry.id   a6eb7bb1773bf1033d036974b61c4afc
#
_cell.length_a   1.000
_cell.length_b   1.000
_cell.length_c   1.000
_cell.angle_alpha   90.00
_cell.angle_beta   90.00
_cell.angle_gamma   90.00
#
_symmetry.space_group_name_H-M   'P 1'
#
loop_
_entity.id
_entity.type
_entity.pdbx_description
1 polymer ?
#
loop_
_entity_poly.entity_id
_entity_poly.type
_entity_poly.pdbx_seq_one_letter_code
_entity_poly.pdbx_strand_id
1 'polypeptide(L)'
;YSNAAPFLSSGGQSNLLARGSTWRYLDDGSDQGSAWISTNFVDSAWASGPAPLGYGEPLGSVLQTEVGFGPSANPKYTTTYFRTTFVVDDLDTILSVTCNLQRDDGGVVYLNGVELDRSNMPGGTITYRTPSGGSTGNEADYYPTQIAVDNLVKGTNVVAVSIHQINSSSSDIRMDLEIIAQVDPGDGLALLQSRNVKARVFDGSEWSALNDATFVIDQAPALVLSEVMYHAAVPEGAELGAGLVASDFDFIELFNAGSVDMGLAGVALSGGIDFDFTGGGVAVLAPGEYVLVVSDLAAFQLRYSQHASLPIAGVYTGELNDGGERVRLGSALLGIQYNLDYNDARGWPLSTDGAGHSLVPKLLEPPFGSDPLDYGGHWRASTFRFGSPGLADPEPVQDLLINELAAHTDHPGPLESNDWIELYNGSTGIVNFTDWYLSDDTDDLRKWSRSVALAIGPGAWRAFDEVNDFHNPTNMGFGLSKDGEAVYLSYLPGGARDRVADAVAFKAQQNGLSWGRVPDGGPHWVTTQLTRGSSNLREPLDLLIAEVMFHPRATTAHPEDNTRDEYIALHNPNLSPVSLMNTDGVWRVAGEVEYYFPASTVIGAGETVLIIPFSPLVVTEANDFISVYGLAPGSVNLFGPYNGKLSNRGGRIALERPQDTLPGDPPAWEIVDEMIYFDRAPWSSSADASGLSLHRNDFSQTGNESTNWTAGLPSPANGTLIIPRPVLQLHPLGPTSRMIAWDAFPGLSYTVEYKDQLQDPSWTLLGTVTTNHYMDVSAPDTDQRVYRVRRQN
;
A
#
# COMPACT_ATOMS: atom_id res chain seq x y z
N TYR A 1 -18.57 30.83 -10.74
CA TYR A 1 -17.83 30.17 -11.83
C TYR A 1 -16.94 29.11 -11.19
N SER A 2 -17.31 27.85 -11.33
CA SER A 2 -16.46 26.71 -10.95
C SER A 2 -15.41 26.58 -12.06
N ASN A 3 -14.15 26.89 -11.76
CA ASN A 3 -13.02 26.54 -12.62
C ASN A 3 -12.78 25.03 -12.50
N ALA A 4 -13.52 24.24 -13.27
CA ALA A 4 -13.05 22.90 -13.55
C ALA A 4 -11.84 23.05 -14.47
N ALA A 5 -10.66 22.62 -14.02
CA ALA A 5 -9.49 22.55 -14.89
C ALA A 5 -9.81 21.61 -16.05
N PRO A 6 -9.57 22.00 -17.31
CA PRO A 6 -9.76 21.10 -18.42
C PRO A 6 -8.70 20.01 -18.35
N PHE A 7 -9.16 18.76 -18.19
CA PHE A 7 -8.29 17.60 -18.41
C PHE A 7 -8.08 17.48 -19.93
N LEU A 8 -6.85 17.63 -20.39
CA LEU A 8 -6.45 17.12 -21.69
C LEU A 8 -5.91 15.71 -21.48
N SER A 9 -6.78 14.70 -21.69
CA SER A 9 -6.26 13.42 -22.14
C SER A 9 -5.51 13.63 -23.45
N SER A 10 -4.46 12.89 -23.73
CA SER A 10 -3.68 12.95 -24.99
C SER A 10 -4.61 12.84 -26.20
N GLY A 11 -4.98 13.96 -26.81
CA GLY A 11 -5.93 14.08 -27.93
C GLY A 11 -7.24 14.76 -27.54
N GLY A 12 -7.72 15.70 -28.36
CA GLY A 12 -9.04 16.30 -28.26
C GLY A 12 -10.13 15.25 -28.56
N GLN A 13 -11.32 15.37 -27.97
CA GLN A 13 -12.49 14.60 -28.39
C GLN A 13 -13.28 15.38 -29.42
N SER A 14 -13.64 14.69 -30.51
CA SER A 14 -14.56 15.19 -31.55
C SER A 14 -15.77 14.28 -31.63
N ASN A 15 -16.95 14.86 -31.48
CA ASN A 15 -18.21 14.16 -31.70
C ASN A 15 -18.47 14.09 -33.20
N LEU A 16 -18.19 12.94 -33.82
CA LEU A 16 -18.48 12.70 -35.22
C LEU A 16 -19.98 12.53 -35.48
N LEU A 17 -20.67 11.86 -34.54
CA LEU A 17 -22.12 11.74 -34.50
C LEU A 17 -22.57 11.86 -33.04
N ALA A 18 -23.35 12.90 -32.74
CA ALA A 18 -23.81 13.18 -31.39
C ALA A 18 -25.04 12.33 -31.00
N ARG A 19 -25.23 12.08 -29.71
CA ARG A 19 -26.49 11.57 -29.16
C ARG A 19 -27.62 12.48 -29.53
N GLY A 20 -28.79 11.90 -29.75
CA GLY A 20 -29.97 12.66 -30.16
C GLY A 20 -29.95 13.13 -31.62
N SER A 21 -29.00 12.68 -32.44
CA SER A 21 -28.95 13.00 -33.88
C SER A 21 -30.21 12.55 -34.60
N THR A 22 -30.47 13.18 -35.74
CA THR A 22 -31.62 12.82 -36.59
C THR A 22 -31.30 11.59 -37.43
N TRP A 23 -32.18 10.61 -37.40
CA TRP A 23 -32.08 9.37 -38.14
C TRP A 23 -33.23 9.22 -39.13
N ARG A 24 -32.96 8.58 -40.30
CA ARG A 24 -34.03 8.02 -41.10
C ARG A 24 -34.31 6.62 -40.59
N TYR A 25 -35.61 6.26 -40.57
CA TYR A 25 -36.04 4.94 -40.09
C TYR A 25 -37.10 4.31 -40.97
N LEU A 26 -37.11 2.98 -40.95
CA LEU A 26 -38.12 2.19 -41.62
C LEU A 26 -38.70 1.18 -40.65
N ASP A 27 -40.01 1.35 -40.41
CA ASP A 27 -40.80 0.66 -39.40
C ASP A 27 -42.07 0.01 -40.01
N ASP A 28 -42.04 -0.31 -41.29
CA ASP A 28 -43.18 -0.89 -42.04
C ASP A 28 -43.21 -2.42 -42.04
N GLY A 29 -42.22 -3.06 -41.42
CA GLY A 29 -42.11 -4.54 -41.34
C GLY A 29 -41.57 -5.22 -42.58
N SER A 30 -41.12 -4.49 -43.58
CA SER A 30 -40.52 -5.04 -44.77
C SER A 30 -39.08 -5.51 -44.53
N ASP A 31 -38.68 -6.62 -45.16
CA ASP A 31 -37.32 -7.12 -45.14
C ASP A 31 -36.50 -6.40 -46.20
N GLN A 32 -35.49 -5.66 -45.79
CA GLN A 32 -34.61 -4.90 -46.66
C GLN A 32 -33.42 -5.69 -47.19
N GLY A 33 -33.34 -6.98 -46.85
CA GLY A 33 -32.18 -7.82 -47.22
C GLY A 33 -30.88 -7.24 -46.75
N SER A 34 -29.86 -7.18 -47.62
CA SER A 34 -28.56 -6.57 -47.33
C SER A 34 -28.28 -5.24 -48.05
N ALA A 35 -29.23 -4.78 -48.90
CA ALA A 35 -29.00 -3.58 -49.71
C ALA A 35 -28.99 -2.29 -48.87
N TRP A 36 -29.76 -2.24 -47.78
CA TRP A 36 -29.95 -1.07 -46.96
C TRP A 36 -28.73 -0.58 -46.19
N ILE A 37 -27.71 -1.44 -46.03
CA ILE A 37 -26.45 -1.04 -45.34
C ILE A 37 -25.48 -0.31 -46.28
N SER A 38 -25.73 -0.37 -47.59
CA SER A 38 -24.83 0.22 -48.60
C SER A 38 -24.84 1.75 -48.56
N THR A 39 -23.67 2.35 -48.80
CA THR A 39 -23.52 3.82 -48.91
C THR A 39 -24.37 4.42 -50.06
N ASN A 40 -24.67 3.64 -51.09
CA ASN A 40 -25.45 4.06 -52.27
C ASN A 40 -26.96 3.80 -52.12
N PHE A 41 -27.43 3.27 -51.01
CA PHE A 41 -28.83 2.98 -50.79
C PHE A 41 -29.62 4.29 -50.66
N VAL A 42 -30.78 4.34 -51.39
CA VAL A 42 -31.67 5.52 -51.41
C VAL A 42 -32.71 5.35 -50.31
N ASP A 43 -32.56 6.09 -49.21
CA ASP A 43 -33.46 6.08 -48.07
C ASP A 43 -34.36 7.31 -47.98
N SER A 44 -34.48 8.09 -49.06
CA SER A 44 -35.24 9.37 -49.06
C SER A 44 -36.75 9.18 -48.78
N ALA A 45 -37.28 7.96 -49.00
CA ALA A 45 -38.66 7.63 -48.70
C ALA A 45 -38.88 7.21 -47.22
N TRP A 46 -37.83 6.97 -46.46
CA TRP A 46 -37.95 6.60 -45.07
C TRP A 46 -38.37 7.81 -44.23
N ALA A 47 -39.11 7.55 -43.16
CA ALA A 47 -39.45 8.57 -42.19
C ALA A 47 -38.17 9.09 -41.48
N SER A 48 -38.20 10.21 -40.78
CA SER A 48 -37.05 10.73 -40.04
C SER A 48 -37.46 11.41 -38.75
N GLY A 49 -36.59 11.32 -37.75
CA GLY A 49 -36.77 11.98 -36.46
C GLY A 49 -35.50 11.92 -35.61
N PRO A 50 -35.43 12.74 -34.55
CA PRO A 50 -34.32 12.75 -33.59
C PRO A 50 -34.34 11.50 -32.70
N ALA A 51 -33.14 10.99 -32.32
CA ALA A 51 -32.96 9.94 -31.34
C ALA A 51 -33.20 10.50 -29.89
N PRO A 52 -33.47 9.62 -28.91
CA PRO A 52 -33.76 8.19 -29.03
C PRO A 52 -35.06 7.91 -29.77
N LEU A 53 -35.00 6.95 -30.70
CA LEU A 53 -36.17 6.49 -31.44
C LEU A 53 -36.61 5.11 -30.90
N GLY A 54 -37.90 4.89 -30.84
CA GLY A 54 -38.47 3.64 -30.37
C GLY A 54 -39.99 3.67 -30.17
N TYR A 55 -40.49 2.69 -29.46
CA TYR A 55 -41.87 2.65 -28.99
C TYR A 55 -41.95 1.91 -27.64
N GLY A 56 -43.07 2.03 -26.95
CA GLY A 56 -43.30 1.37 -25.67
C GLY A 56 -42.89 2.18 -24.44
N GLU A 57 -42.21 3.29 -24.63
CA GLU A 57 -41.76 4.22 -23.58
C GLU A 57 -42.28 5.64 -23.72
N PRO A 58 -42.19 6.48 -22.66
CA PRO A 58 -42.79 7.81 -22.69
C PRO A 58 -42.15 8.76 -23.72
N LEU A 59 -42.92 9.22 -24.70
CA LEU A 59 -42.48 10.19 -25.69
C LEU A 59 -42.22 11.57 -25.07
N GLY A 60 -41.17 12.23 -25.51
CA GLY A 60 -40.74 13.55 -25.05
C GLY A 60 -39.90 13.55 -23.78
N SER A 61 -39.86 12.43 -23.02
CA SER A 61 -39.01 12.29 -21.81
C SER A 61 -37.97 11.20 -21.96
N VAL A 62 -38.28 10.07 -22.59
CA VAL A 62 -37.40 8.94 -22.85
C VAL A 62 -37.14 8.82 -24.36
N LEU A 63 -38.18 8.78 -25.17
CA LEU A 63 -38.11 8.81 -26.64
C LEU A 63 -38.30 10.21 -27.18
N GLN A 64 -37.61 10.57 -28.24
CA GLN A 64 -37.84 11.80 -29.00
C GLN A 64 -38.66 11.53 -30.26
N THR A 65 -38.59 10.32 -30.80
CA THR A 65 -39.34 9.88 -31.96
C THR A 65 -39.98 8.54 -31.70
N GLU A 66 -41.32 8.46 -31.88
CA GLU A 66 -42.04 7.19 -31.82
C GLU A 66 -42.03 6.51 -33.20
N VAL A 67 -41.63 5.23 -33.25
CA VAL A 67 -41.65 4.42 -34.44
C VAL A 67 -42.76 3.37 -34.37
N GLY A 68 -43.23 2.91 -35.54
CA GLY A 68 -44.29 1.92 -35.62
C GLY A 68 -43.87 0.52 -35.25
N PHE A 69 -44.73 -0.23 -34.59
CA PHE A 69 -44.46 -1.62 -34.20
C PHE A 69 -45.27 -2.63 -35.03
N GLY A 70 -46.06 -2.13 -36.00
CA GLY A 70 -46.92 -2.94 -36.85
C GLY A 70 -48.42 -2.78 -36.54
N PRO A 71 -49.31 -3.44 -37.32
CA PRO A 71 -50.74 -3.31 -37.20
C PRO A 71 -51.33 -4.01 -35.95
N SER A 72 -50.52 -4.76 -35.21
CA SER A 72 -50.95 -5.55 -34.07
C SER A 72 -49.91 -5.48 -32.94
N ALA A 73 -50.40 -5.44 -31.71
CA ALA A 73 -49.55 -5.52 -30.54
C ALA A 73 -48.89 -6.92 -30.38
N ASN A 74 -49.38 -7.94 -31.08
CA ASN A 74 -48.83 -9.26 -31.17
C ASN A 74 -49.39 -10.01 -32.42
N PRO A 75 -48.57 -10.35 -33.42
CA PRO A 75 -47.12 -10.13 -33.48
C PRO A 75 -46.76 -8.68 -33.88
N LYS A 76 -45.72 -8.15 -33.26
CA LYS A 76 -45.05 -6.94 -33.70
C LYS A 76 -43.98 -7.23 -34.73
N TYR A 77 -43.45 -6.19 -35.41
CA TYR A 77 -42.33 -6.29 -36.32
C TYR A 77 -41.09 -6.75 -35.60
N THR A 78 -40.29 -7.67 -36.18
CA THR A 78 -39.11 -8.21 -35.53
C THR A 78 -37.92 -7.25 -35.58
N THR A 79 -37.81 -6.46 -36.66
CA THR A 79 -36.67 -5.58 -36.91
C THR A 79 -37.12 -4.23 -37.38
N THR A 80 -36.50 -3.19 -36.85
CA THR A 80 -36.62 -1.78 -37.31
C THR A 80 -35.23 -1.32 -37.76
N TYR A 81 -35.23 -0.59 -38.89
CA TYR A 81 -33.98 -0.15 -39.54
C TYR A 81 -33.81 1.35 -39.35
N PHE A 82 -32.56 1.77 -39.15
CA PHE A 82 -32.17 3.17 -38.92
C PHE A 82 -30.93 3.51 -39.74
N ARG A 83 -30.90 4.74 -40.32
CA ARG A 83 -29.76 5.20 -41.12
C ARG A 83 -29.54 6.70 -40.86
N THR A 84 -28.29 7.07 -40.82
CA THR A 84 -27.88 8.51 -40.82
C THR A 84 -26.52 8.65 -41.47
N THR A 85 -26.03 9.88 -41.58
CA THR A 85 -24.70 10.19 -42.12
C THR A 85 -23.98 11.17 -41.23
N PHE A 86 -22.68 11.11 -41.24
CA PHE A 86 -21.82 12.10 -40.61
C PHE A 86 -20.60 12.37 -41.51
N VAL A 87 -19.89 13.48 -41.28
CA VAL A 87 -18.76 13.91 -42.12
C VAL A 87 -17.48 13.83 -41.33
N VAL A 88 -16.44 13.29 -41.95
CA VAL A 88 -15.08 13.30 -41.45
C VAL A 88 -14.24 14.20 -42.35
N ASP A 89 -13.77 15.29 -41.83
CA ASP A 89 -13.03 16.27 -42.63
C ASP A 89 -11.58 15.86 -42.84
N ASP A 90 -10.95 15.24 -41.82
CA ASP A 90 -9.56 14.79 -41.89
C ASP A 90 -9.35 13.50 -41.08
N LEU A 91 -8.94 12.45 -41.77
CA LEU A 91 -8.65 11.13 -41.19
C LEU A 91 -7.29 11.09 -40.46
N ASP A 92 -6.33 11.88 -40.95
CA ASP A 92 -4.96 11.86 -40.44
C ASP A 92 -4.88 12.37 -38.99
N THR A 93 -5.90 13.11 -38.56
CA THR A 93 -6.01 13.62 -37.20
C THR A 93 -6.70 12.66 -36.24
N ILE A 94 -7.29 11.57 -36.71
CA ILE A 94 -8.06 10.64 -35.86
C ILE A 94 -7.14 9.56 -35.29
N LEU A 95 -7.04 9.52 -33.95
CA LEU A 95 -6.22 8.55 -33.24
C LEU A 95 -7.00 7.25 -32.91
N SER A 96 -8.25 7.39 -32.52
CA SER A 96 -9.14 6.26 -32.24
C SER A 96 -10.61 6.69 -32.32
N VAL A 97 -11.50 5.74 -32.52
CA VAL A 97 -12.96 5.99 -32.61
C VAL A 97 -13.72 5.01 -31.75
N THR A 98 -14.68 5.51 -31.02
CA THR A 98 -15.61 4.70 -30.22
C THR A 98 -17.04 4.93 -30.67
N CYS A 99 -17.77 3.85 -30.92
CA CYS A 99 -19.20 3.82 -31.15
C CYS A 99 -19.94 3.39 -29.87
N ASN A 100 -20.87 4.19 -29.41
CA ASN A 100 -21.70 3.88 -28.27
C ASN A 100 -23.14 3.67 -28.72
N LEU A 101 -23.59 2.43 -28.76
CA LEU A 101 -24.96 2.09 -29.15
C LEU A 101 -25.87 1.98 -27.92
N GLN A 102 -26.96 2.74 -27.87
CA GLN A 102 -28.09 2.46 -27.00
C GLN A 102 -29.10 1.62 -27.79
N ARG A 103 -29.51 0.51 -27.27
CA ARG A 103 -30.42 -0.42 -27.92
C ARG A 103 -31.28 -1.20 -26.92
N ASP A 104 -32.45 -1.60 -27.40
CA ASP A 104 -33.37 -2.56 -26.79
C ASP A 104 -34.10 -3.35 -27.89
N ASP A 105 -34.13 -4.65 -27.89
CA ASP A 105 -33.39 -5.69 -27.12
C ASP A 105 -31.97 -5.92 -27.65
N GLY A 106 -31.79 -6.07 -28.94
CA GLY A 106 -30.50 -6.29 -29.63
C GLY A 106 -30.31 -5.36 -30.81
N GLY A 107 -29.04 -5.12 -31.17
CA GLY A 107 -28.72 -4.26 -32.30
C GLY A 107 -27.47 -4.67 -33.06
N VAL A 108 -27.46 -4.34 -34.36
CA VAL A 108 -26.31 -4.47 -35.23
C VAL A 108 -25.99 -3.13 -35.85
N VAL A 109 -24.73 -2.73 -35.78
CA VAL A 109 -24.22 -1.47 -36.35
C VAL A 109 -23.39 -1.75 -37.58
N TYR A 110 -23.64 -1.02 -38.64
CA TYR A 110 -22.88 -1.03 -39.88
C TYR A 110 -22.35 0.36 -40.19
N LEU A 111 -21.10 0.44 -40.64
CA LEU A 111 -20.47 1.67 -41.08
C LEU A 111 -19.96 1.45 -42.51
N ASN A 112 -20.40 2.34 -43.43
CA ASN A 112 -20.02 2.27 -44.86
C ASN A 112 -20.26 0.88 -45.51
N GLY A 113 -21.27 0.14 -45.01
CA GLY A 113 -21.62 -1.19 -45.50
C GLY A 113 -20.89 -2.34 -44.81
N VAL A 114 -19.98 -2.07 -43.88
CA VAL A 114 -19.24 -3.05 -43.09
C VAL A 114 -19.88 -3.17 -41.70
N GLU A 115 -20.12 -4.41 -41.24
CA GLU A 115 -20.58 -4.65 -39.90
C GLU A 115 -19.48 -4.30 -38.87
N LEU A 116 -19.82 -3.48 -37.91
CA LEU A 116 -18.92 -3.03 -36.85
C LEU A 116 -19.14 -3.75 -35.53
N ASP A 117 -20.40 -3.91 -35.16
CA ASP A 117 -20.78 -4.39 -33.84
C ASP A 117 -22.09 -5.17 -33.85
N ARG A 118 -22.15 -6.16 -32.99
CA ARG A 118 -23.35 -6.94 -32.65
C ARG A 118 -23.59 -6.90 -31.15
N SER A 119 -24.44 -6.05 -30.70
CA SER A 119 -24.79 -5.94 -29.28
C SER A 119 -26.03 -6.76 -28.98
N ASN A 120 -25.91 -7.81 -28.15
CA ASN A 120 -26.97 -8.75 -27.79
C ASN A 120 -27.61 -9.45 -29.00
N MET A 121 -26.80 -9.82 -30.01
CA MET A 121 -27.27 -10.52 -31.21
C MET A 121 -26.55 -11.89 -31.36
N PRO A 122 -27.20 -12.90 -31.93
CA PRO A 122 -26.58 -14.18 -32.17
C PRO A 122 -25.49 -14.12 -33.27
N GLY A 123 -24.60 -15.10 -33.25
CA GLY A 123 -23.64 -15.31 -34.34
C GLY A 123 -24.29 -15.75 -35.65
N GLY A 124 -23.52 -15.71 -36.78
CA GLY A 124 -23.96 -16.06 -38.08
C GLY A 124 -24.65 -14.94 -38.86
N THR A 125 -25.39 -15.26 -39.90
CA THR A 125 -26.07 -14.27 -40.77
C THR A 125 -27.25 -13.64 -40.07
N ILE A 126 -27.28 -12.34 -39.98
CA ILE A 126 -28.43 -11.57 -39.47
C ILE A 126 -29.43 -11.32 -40.61
N THR A 127 -30.69 -11.58 -40.33
CA THR A 127 -31.81 -11.34 -41.27
C THR A 127 -32.90 -10.55 -40.53
N TYR A 128 -33.89 -10.02 -41.24
CA TYR A 128 -35.05 -9.38 -40.66
C TYR A 128 -35.72 -10.22 -39.55
N ARG A 129 -35.67 -11.56 -39.63
CA ARG A 129 -36.32 -12.46 -38.66
C ARG A 129 -35.42 -12.96 -37.57
N THR A 130 -34.16 -12.54 -37.53
CA THR A 130 -33.25 -12.94 -36.47
C THR A 130 -33.60 -12.24 -35.16
N PRO A 131 -33.99 -12.95 -34.11
CA PRO A 131 -34.27 -12.33 -32.81
C PRO A 131 -32.98 -11.93 -32.10
N SER A 132 -33.08 -11.06 -31.12
CA SER A 132 -31.95 -10.77 -30.22
C SER A 132 -31.57 -11.99 -29.39
N GLY A 133 -30.38 -11.95 -28.77
CA GLY A 133 -29.84 -13.02 -27.94
C GLY A 133 -30.52 -13.17 -26.57
N GLY A 134 -31.29 -12.20 -26.14
CA GLY A 134 -32.00 -12.15 -24.88
C GLY A 134 -32.67 -10.79 -24.64
N SER A 135 -33.43 -10.64 -23.55
CA SER A 135 -33.95 -9.34 -23.12
C SER A 135 -32.82 -8.45 -22.59
N THR A 136 -32.99 -7.14 -22.73
CA THR A 136 -32.03 -6.13 -22.21
C THR A 136 -32.40 -5.79 -20.76
N GLY A 137 -31.44 -5.95 -19.83
CA GLY A 137 -31.68 -5.66 -18.42
C GLY A 137 -31.55 -4.17 -18.07
N ASN A 138 -30.92 -3.37 -18.92
CA ASN A 138 -30.74 -1.93 -18.75
C ASN A 138 -30.81 -1.21 -20.11
N GLU A 139 -31.95 -0.71 -20.42
CA GLU A 139 -32.30 -0.10 -21.71
C GLU A 139 -31.76 1.32 -21.88
N ALA A 140 -31.32 1.93 -20.75
CA ALA A 140 -30.78 3.28 -20.77
C ALA A 140 -29.29 3.35 -21.08
N ASP A 141 -28.60 2.21 -21.04
CA ASP A 141 -27.15 2.15 -21.21
C ASP A 141 -26.70 2.26 -22.66
N TYR A 142 -25.52 2.86 -22.81
CA TYR A 142 -24.78 2.88 -24.09
C TYR A 142 -23.67 1.84 -24.05
N TYR A 143 -23.63 0.97 -25.05
CA TYR A 143 -22.68 -0.12 -25.17
C TYR A 143 -21.53 0.30 -26.08
N PRO A 144 -20.29 0.49 -25.52
CA PRO A 144 -19.16 0.99 -26.29
C PRO A 144 -18.50 -0.11 -27.12
N THR A 145 -18.16 0.21 -28.37
CA THR A 145 -17.36 -0.62 -29.27
C THR A 145 -16.28 0.23 -29.93
N GLN A 146 -15.06 -0.26 -29.97
CA GLN A 146 -13.95 0.40 -30.67
C GLN A 146 -14.04 0.13 -32.17
N ILE A 147 -13.96 1.21 -32.96
CA ILE A 147 -13.98 1.17 -34.42
C ILE A 147 -12.54 1.35 -34.93
N ALA A 148 -12.11 0.51 -35.86
CA ALA A 148 -10.86 0.75 -36.58
C ALA A 148 -10.99 2.04 -37.42
N VAL A 149 -10.03 2.93 -37.38
CA VAL A 149 -10.03 4.19 -38.14
C VAL A 149 -10.17 3.93 -39.65
N ASP A 150 -9.63 2.82 -40.15
CA ASP A 150 -9.72 2.38 -41.53
C ASP A 150 -11.17 2.11 -42.02
N ASN A 151 -12.14 1.98 -41.12
CA ASN A 151 -13.55 1.86 -41.48
C ASN A 151 -14.20 3.21 -41.81
N LEU A 152 -13.54 4.31 -41.50
CA LEU A 152 -13.98 5.67 -41.88
C LEU A 152 -13.46 6.04 -43.26
N VAL A 153 -14.19 6.94 -43.92
CA VAL A 153 -13.73 7.59 -45.15
C VAL A 153 -13.71 9.11 -44.98
N LYS A 154 -12.78 9.79 -45.62
CA LYS A 154 -12.82 11.25 -45.69
C LYS A 154 -14.06 11.70 -46.44
N GLY A 155 -14.80 12.65 -45.87
CA GLY A 155 -16.10 13.07 -46.36
C GLY A 155 -17.25 12.34 -45.67
N THR A 156 -18.31 12.07 -46.40
CA THR A 156 -19.53 11.49 -45.87
C THR A 156 -19.41 10.02 -45.56
N ASN A 157 -19.68 9.64 -44.30
CA ASN A 157 -19.80 8.28 -43.83
C ASN A 157 -21.28 7.96 -43.56
N VAL A 158 -21.67 6.72 -43.89
CA VAL A 158 -23.02 6.22 -43.64
C VAL A 158 -23.02 5.23 -42.52
N VAL A 159 -23.79 5.51 -41.45
CA VAL A 159 -24.04 4.54 -40.40
C VAL A 159 -25.46 4.02 -40.49
N ALA A 160 -25.60 2.70 -40.40
CA ALA A 160 -26.87 1.99 -40.46
C ALA A 160 -26.98 1.07 -39.26
N VAL A 161 -28.17 1.05 -38.63
CA VAL A 161 -28.44 0.23 -37.44
C VAL A 161 -29.71 -0.57 -37.66
N SER A 162 -29.70 -1.83 -37.30
CA SER A 162 -30.93 -2.62 -37.15
C SER A 162 -31.15 -2.97 -35.67
N ILE A 163 -32.35 -2.67 -35.15
CA ILE A 163 -32.78 -3.08 -33.80
C ILE A 163 -33.71 -4.28 -33.94
N HIS A 164 -33.41 -5.32 -33.18
CA HIS A 164 -34.06 -6.63 -33.22
C HIS A 164 -34.69 -6.95 -31.85
N GLN A 165 -35.95 -7.32 -31.88
CA GLN A 165 -36.64 -7.79 -30.67
C GLN A 165 -36.26 -9.23 -30.34
N ILE A 166 -36.34 -9.56 -29.05
CA ILE A 166 -36.19 -10.93 -28.57
C ILE A 166 -37.28 -11.87 -29.12
N ASN A 167 -38.47 -11.35 -29.29
CA ASN A 167 -39.64 -12.03 -29.88
C ASN A 167 -40.72 -11.02 -30.32
N SER A 168 -41.70 -11.50 -31.02
CA SER A 168 -42.79 -10.66 -31.58
C SER A 168 -43.77 -10.09 -30.53
N SER A 169 -43.57 -10.37 -29.25
CA SER A 169 -44.41 -9.84 -28.14
C SER A 169 -43.62 -8.95 -27.20
N SER A 170 -42.34 -8.63 -27.49
CA SER A 170 -41.55 -7.68 -26.70
C SER A 170 -42.26 -6.35 -26.57
N SER A 171 -42.13 -5.69 -25.40
CA SER A 171 -42.93 -4.49 -25.05
C SER A 171 -42.55 -3.26 -25.88
N ASP A 172 -41.26 -3.07 -26.08
CA ASP A 172 -40.63 -1.84 -26.53
C ASP A 172 -39.40 -2.08 -27.42
N ILE A 173 -38.88 -1.02 -27.99
CA ILE A 173 -37.53 -0.90 -28.58
C ILE A 173 -37.04 0.51 -28.33
N ARG A 174 -35.70 0.64 -28.27
CA ARG A 174 -35.02 1.93 -28.18
C ARG A 174 -33.75 1.93 -29.03
N MET A 175 -33.43 3.06 -29.65
CA MET A 175 -32.22 3.26 -30.41
C MET A 175 -31.71 4.69 -30.29
N ASP A 176 -30.48 4.84 -29.87
CA ASP A 176 -29.63 6.03 -30.07
C ASP A 176 -28.19 5.57 -30.29
N LEU A 177 -27.40 6.41 -30.95
CA LEU A 177 -26.01 6.09 -31.19
C LEU A 177 -25.18 7.35 -31.27
N GLU A 178 -24.01 7.33 -30.64
CA GLU A 178 -22.97 8.34 -30.81
C GLU A 178 -21.68 7.73 -31.34
N ILE A 179 -20.92 8.52 -32.08
CA ILE A 179 -19.56 8.18 -32.53
C ILE A 179 -18.63 9.29 -32.11
N ILE A 180 -17.66 8.93 -31.25
CA ILE A 180 -16.66 9.84 -30.69
C ILE A 180 -15.29 9.47 -31.24
N ALA A 181 -14.59 10.44 -31.83
CA ALA A 181 -13.20 10.30 -32.22
C ALA A 181 -12.28 10.96 -31.18
N GLN A 182 -11.18 10.31 -30.88
CA GLN A 182 -10.02 10.95 -30.31
C GLN A 182 -9.19 11.52 -31.46
N VAL A 183 -8.95 12.80 -31.45
CA VAL A 183 -8.23 13.47 -32.52
C VAL A 183 -6.91 14.05 -32.02
N ASP A 184 -5.88 13.97 -32.87
CA ASP A 184 -4.65 14.70 -32.64
C ASP A 184 -4.92 16.21 -32.78
N PRO A 185 -4.63 17.02 -31.78
CA PRO A 185 -4.86 18.46 -31.84
C PRO A 185 -4.01 19.21 -32.89
N GLY A 186 -3.15 18.52 -33.66
CA GLY A 186 -2.28 19.13 -34.66
C GLY A 186 -1.17 19.97 -34.01
N ASP A 187 -0.76 21.09 -34.66
CA ASP A 187 0.31 21.99 -34.20
C ASP A 187 0.00 22.71 -32.87
N GLY A 188 -0.68 22.06 -31.96
CA GLY A 188 -0.91 22.51 -30.59
C GLY A 188 0.39 22.61 -29.79
N LEU A 189 0.37 23.42 -28.74
CA LEU A 189 1.44 23.45 -27.76
C LEU A 189 1.48 22.12 -27.02
N ALA A 190 2.48 21.26 -27.32
CA ALA A 190 2.70 20.05 -26.59
C ALA A 190 3.15 20.40 -25.16
N LEU A 191 2.34 20.06 -24.17
CA LEU A 191 2.67 20.20 -22.76
C LEU A 191 3.17 18.87 -22.25
N LEU A 192 4.49 18.75 -22.09
CA LEU A 192 5.15 17.55 -21.55
C LEU A 192 5.16 17.51 -20.02
N GLN A 193 4.66 18.55 -19.36
CA GLN A 193 4.57 18.71 -17.90
C GLN A 193 3.31 19.51 -17.56
N SER A 194 2.80 19.32 -16.34
CA SER A 194 1.73 20.15 -15.80
C SER A 194 2.14 21.62 -15.80
N ARG A 195 1.33 22.48 -16.44
CA ARG A 195 1.69 23.90 -16.60
C ARG A 195 0.47 24.80 -16.54
N ASN A 196 0.67 25.98 -16.02
CA ASN A 196 -0.25 27.10 -16.19
C ASN A 196 0.09 27.82 -17.51
N VAL A 197 -0.84 27.81 -18.47
CA VAL A 197 -0.69 28.45 -19.77
C VAL A 197 -1.49 29.75 -19.78
N LYS A 198 -0.79 30.85 -20.09
CA LYS A 198 -1.37 32.17 -20.24
C LYS A 198 -1.28 32.59 -21.70
N ALA A 199 -2.43 32.88 -22.33
CA ALA A 199 -2.52 33.23 -23.73
C ALA A 199 -3.28 34.52 -23.95
N ARG A 200 -2.80 35.35 -24.89
CA ARG A 200 -3.50 36.54 -25.42
C ARG A 200 -3.34 36.59 -26.94
N VAL A 201 -4.29 37.21 -27.59
CA VAL A 201 -4.19 37.56 -29.00
C VAL A 201 -3.87 39.07 -29.11
N PHE A 202 -2.93 39.39 -29.95
CA PHE A 202 -2.59 40.76 -30.32
C PHE A 202 -3.07 41.00 -31.75
N ASP A 203 -3.96 41.96 -31.94
CA ASP A 203 -4.55 42.25 -33.26
C ASP A 203 -3.72 43.27 -34.11
N GLY A 204 -2.58 43.67 -33.60
CA GLY A 204 -1.70 44.68 -34.20
C GLY A 204 -1.82 46.04 -33.53
N SER A 205 -2.81 46.27 -32.68
CA SER A 205 -3.02 47.49 -31.91
C SER A 205 -3.30 47.25 -30.43
N GLU A 206 -4.12 46.24 -30.10
CA GLU A 206 -4.54 45.94 -28.74
C GLU A 206 -4.38 44.47 -28.41
N TRP A 207 -4.19 44.19 -27.10
CA TRP A 207 -4.19 42.82 -26.57
C TRP A 207 -5.57 42.40 -26.14
N SER A 208 -5.98 41.17 -26.47
CA SER A 208 -7.18 40.56 -25.91
C SER A 208 -7.11 40.40 -24.39
N ALA A 209 -8.23 40.07 -23.76
CA ALA A 209 -8.24 39.60 -22.40
C ALA A 209 -7.29 38.39 -22.24
N LEU A 210 -6.68 38.29 -21.06
CA LEU A 210 -5.83 37.14 -20.72
C LEU A 210 -6.71 35.89 -20.52
N ASN A 211 -6.41 34.82 -21.28
CA ASN A 211 -6.84 33.50 -20.98
C ASN A 211 -5.76 32.84 -20.11
N ASP A 212 -6.16 32.29 -19.00
CA ASP A 212 -5.33 31.62 -18.02
C ASP A 212 -5.93 30.21 -17.76
N ALA A 213 -5.19 29.17 -18.10
CA ALA A 213 -5.63 27.78 -17.92
C ALA A 213 -4.50 26.94 -17.37
N THR A 214 -4.80 26.17 -16.35
CA THR A 214 -3.89 25.19 -15.78
C THR A 214 -4.16 23.82 -16.40
N PHE A 215 -3.13 23.25 -17.01
CA PHE A 215 -3.14 21.91 -17.59
C PHE A 215 -2.38 20.98 -16.67
N VAL A 216 -3.02 19.90 -16.25
CA VAL A 216 -2.43 18.85 -15.42
C VAL A 216 -2.26 17.63 -16.31
N ILE A 217 -1.01 17.14 -16.43
CA ILE A 217 -0.75 15.86 -17.08
C ILE A 217 -1.00 14.77 -16.02
N ASP A 218 -1.86 13.82 -16.36
CA ASP A 218 -2.15 12.66 -15.52
C ASP A 218 -1.00 11.63 -15.65
N GLN A 219 0.19 12.04 -15.21
CA GLN A 219 1.30 11.14 -14.93
C GLN A 219 1.57 11.19 -13.45
N ALA A 220 1.71 10.02 -12.86
CA ALA A 220 2.12 9.93 -11.47
C ALA A 220 3.37 10.78 -11.23
N PRO A 221 3.35 11.68 -10.26
CA PRO A 221 4.49 12.54 -10.00
C PRO A 221 5.70 11.69 -9.65
N ALA A 222 6.79 11.94 -10.36
CA ALA A 222 8.05 11.24 -10.17
C ALA A 222 8.96 11.91 -9.13
N LEU A 223 8.46 12.96 -8.44
CA LEU A 223 9.16 13.60 -7.34
C LEU A 223 8.93 12.80 -6.08
N VAL A 224 9.98 12.23 -5.51
CA VAL A 224 9.91 11.38 -4.32
C VAL A 224 10.75 11.99 -3.21
N LEU A 225 10.35 11.70 -1.96
CA LEU A 225 11.11 12.02 -0.78
C LEU A 225 12.27 11.01 -0.67
N SER A 226 13.50 11.50 -0.73
CA SER A 226 14.70 10.64 -0.71
C SER A 226 15.38 10.58 0.65
N GLU A 227 15.30 11.64 1.45
CA GLU A 227 15.97 11.69 2.75
C GLU A 227 15.31 12.71 3.67
N VAL A 228 15.24 12.39 4.97
CA VAL A 228 14.77 13.31 6.03
C VAL A 228 15.72 13.24 7.21
N MET A 229 16.33 14.35 7.55
CA MET A 229 17.04 14.58 8.79
C MET A 229 16.12 15.38 9.70
N TYR A 230 15.47 14.74 10.65
CA TYR A 230 14.50 15.38 11.54
C TYR A 230 15.01 15.59 12.96
N HIS A 231 16.06 14.86 13.35
CA HIS A 231 16.74 14.99 14.62
C HIS A 231 18.24 14.77 14.41
N ALA A 232 18.90 15.82 13.96
CA ALA A 232 20.31 15.77 13.64
C ALA A 232 21.18 15.59 14.90
N ALA A 233 22.40 15.07 14.73
CA ALA A 233 23.35 15.00 15.83
C ALA A 233 23.69 16.38 16.39
N VAL A 234 23.95 16.45 17.70
CA VAL A 234 24.41 17.65 18.38
C VAL A 234 25.63 18.28 17.69
N PRO A 235 25.75 19.62 17.72
CA PRO A 235 26.87 20.31 17.09
C PRO A 235 28.20 19.94 17.74
N GLU A 236 29.24 19.79 16.92
CA GLU A 236 30.60 19.50 17.37
C GLU A 236 31.59 20.60 16.90
N GLY A 237 32.69 20.75 17.59
CA GLY A 237 33.83 21.57 17.15
C GLY A 237 33.47 23.00 16.73
N ALA A 238 33.58 23.32 15.45
CA ALA A 238 33.30 24.66 14.91
C ALA A 238 31.80 25.04 14.98
N GLU A 239 30.92 24.08 14.85
CA GLU A 239 29.46 24.23 14.92
C GLU A 239 29.04 24.68 16.33
N LEU A 240 29.57 24.00 17.36
CA LEU A 240 29.37 24.35 18.76
C LEU A 240 29.94 25.77 19.06
N GLY A 241 31.11 26.07 18.46
CA GLY A 241 31.73 27.40 18.56
C GLY A 241 30.90 28.52 17.91
N ALA A 242 30.05 28.19 16.94
CA ALA A 242 29.13 29.12 16.30
C ALA A 242 27.80 29.29 17.07
N GLY A 243 27.57 28.51 18.12
CA GLY A 243 26.35 28.56 18.95
C GLY A 243 25.14 27.88 18.29
N LEU A 244 25.38 26.96 17.37
CA LEU A 244 24.34 26.18 16.67
C LEU A 244 23.74 25.12 17.59
N VAL A 245 22.54 24.69 17.27
CA VAL A 245 21.81 23.58 17.93
C VAL A 245 21.51 22.47 16.92
N ALA A 246 21.07 21.28 17.39
CA ALA A 246 20.84 20.13 16.52
C ALA A 246 19.84 20.42 15.39
N SER A 247 18.71 21.07 15.68
CA SER A 247 17.68 21.38 14.70
C SER A 247 18.11 22.37 13.59
N ASP A 248 19.22 23.09 13.75
CA ASP A 248 19.79 23.93 12.69
C ASP A 248 20.31 23.11 11.50
N PHE A 249 20.49 21.80 11.69
CA PHE A 249 21.03 20.90 10.67
C PHE A 249 19.98 20.00 10.02
N ASP A 250 18.72 20.20 10.35
CA ASP A 250 17.63 19.41 9.81
C ASP A 250 17.38 19.77 8.34
N PHE A 251 16.98 18.77 7.56
CA PHE A 251 16.67 18.95 6.14
C PHE A 251 15.71 17.91 5.60
N ILE A 252 15.09 18.26 4.50
CA ILE A 252 14.33 17.34 3.63
C ILE A 252 14.95 17.36 2.25
N GLU A 253 15.09 16.17 1.67
CA GLU A 253 15.57 16.00 0.32
C GLU A 253 14.52 15.32 -0.56
N LEU A 254 14.36 15.84 -1.77
CA LEU A 254 13.51 15.31 -2.82
C LEU A 254 14.35 14.87 -4.02
N PHE A 255 13.90 13.81 -4.68
CA PHE A 255 14.57 13.21 -5.83
C PHE A 255 13.62 13.09 -7.02
N ASN A 256 14.09 13.45 -8.23
CA ASN A 256 13.35 13.21 -9.45
C ASN A 256 13.62 11.79 -9.97
N ALA A 257 12.74 10.86 -9.61
CA ALA A 257 12.79 9.47 -10.07
C ALA A 257 12.22 9.27 -11.49
N GLY A 258 11.76 10.35 -12.14
CA GLY A 258 11.20 10.33 -13.49
C GLY A 258 12.26 10.31 -14.58
N SER A 259 11.78 10.29 -15.82
CA SER A 259 12.63 10.30 -17.02
C SER A 259 12.69 11.66 -17.73
N VAL A 260 12.06 12.70 -17.15
CA VAL A 260 11.97 14.05 -17.73
C VAL A 260 12.26 15.11 -16.68
N ASP A 261 12.64 16.28 -17.14
CA ASP A 261 12.83 17.45 -16.27
C ASP A 261 11.52 17.80 -15.56
N MET A 262 11.60 18.08 -14.27
CA MET A 262 10.46 18.45 -13.44
C MET A 262 10.56 19.91 -13.00
N GLY A 263 9.57 20.72 -13.37
CA GLY A 263 9.44 22.07 -12.84
C GLY A 263 8.91 22.06 -11.42
N LEU A 264 9.58 22.74 -10.51
CA LEU A 264 9.23 22.78 -9.08
C LEU A 264 8.26 23.93 -8.72
N ALA A 265 7.90 24.79 -9.69
CA ALA A 265 6.92 25.86 -9.44
C ALA A 265 5.54 25.27 -9.03
N GLY A 266 5.01 25.72 -7.90
CA GLY A 266 3.75 25.26 -7.33
C GLY A 266 3.86 23.93 -6.57
N VAL A 267 5.07 23.38 -6.40
CA VAL A 267 5.35 22.33 -5.42
C VAL A 267 5.58 22.99 -4.06
N ALA A 268 5.04 22.40 -3.01
CA ALA A 268 5.21 22.90 -1.65
C ALA A 268 5.30 21.75 -0.62
N LEU A 269 6.08 21.97 0.42
CA LEU A 269 6.05 21.23 1.67
C LEU A 269 5.14 21.96 2.65
N SER A 270 4.41 21.22 3.47
CA SER A 270 3.52 21.76 4.52
C SER A 270 3.33 20.74 5.64
N GLY A 271 2.83 21.20 6.78
CA GLY A 271 2.65 20.38 7.99
C GLY A 271 3.54 20.88 9.11
N GLY A 272 4.54 20.11 9.56
CA GLY A 272 5.52 20.57 10.54
C GLY A 272 6.38 21.72 10.02
N ILE A 273 6.68 21.69 8.72
CA ILE A 273 7.41 22.75 8.03
C ILE A 273 6.61 23.28 6.83
N ASP A 274 6.91 24.51 6.44
CA ASP A 274 6.34 25.13 5.25
C ASP A 274 7.46 25.61 4.32
N PHE A 275 7.40 25.21 3.04
CA PHE A 275 8.29 25.68 1.98
C PHE A 275 7.60 25.64 0.62
N ASP A 276 7.62 26.74 -0.13
CA ASP A 276 7.13 26.84 -1.51
C ASP A 276 8.32 26.91 -2.47
N PHE A 277 8.46 25.91 -3.33
CA PHE A 277 9.52 25.86 -4.33
C PHE A 277 9.37 26.91 -5.43
N THR A 278 8.23 27.63 -5.52
CA THR A 278 8.02 28.70 -6.49
C THR A 278 8.97 29.87 -6.20
N GLY A 279 9.96 30.05 -7.06
CA GLY A 279 10.98 31.08 -6.87
C GLY A 279 12.13 30.70 -5.94
N GLY A 280 12.21 29.46 -5.53
CA GLY A 280 13.36 28.88 -4.84
C GLY A 280 14.63 28.83 -5.69
N GLY A 281 15.75 28.48 -5.07
CA GLY A 281 17.07 28.41 -5.73
C GLY A 281 17.18 27.38 -6.84
N VAL A 282 16.25 26.37 -6.88
CA VAL A 282 16.17 25.33 -7.91
C VAL A 282 14.79 25.39 -8.54
N ALA A 283 14.71 25.78 -9.80
CA ALA A 283 13.44 25.92 -10.52
C ALA A 283 13.01 24.66 -11.28
N VAL A 284 13.99 23.86 -11.73
CA VAL A 284 13.79 22.63 -12.50
C VAL A 284 14.75 21.58 -11.97
N LEU A 285 14.26 20.36 -11.81
CA LEU A 285 15.01 19.20 -11.37
C LEU A 285 15.08 18.18 -12.50
N ALA A 286 16.29 17.92 -13.02
CA ALA A 286 16.47 16.94 -14.08
C ALA A 286 16.30 15.51 -13.58
N PRO A 287 16.08 14.51 -14.46
CA PRO A 287 16.02 13.10 -14.08
C PRO A 287 17.24 12.66 -13.30
N GLY A 288 17.03 12.01 -12.16
CA GLY A 288 18.11 11.51 -11.31
C GLY A 288 18.78 12.57 -10.44
N GLU A 289 18.27 13.80 -10.42
CA GLU A 289 18.79 14.86 -9.55
C GLU A 289 18.01 14.99 -8.24
N TYR A 290 18.69 15.56 -7.24
CA TYR A 290 18.20 15.83 -5.90
C TYR A 290 17.99 17.32 -5.68
N VAL A 291 17.12 17.68 -4.75
CA VAL A 291 16.92 19.05 -4.26
C VAL A 291 16.63 19.04 -2.77
N LEU A 292 17.28 19.96 -2.05
CA LEU A 292 17.17 20.07 -0.59
C LEU A 292 16.44 21.34 -0.18
N VAL A 293 15.74 21.24 0.94
CA VAL A 293 15.31 22.36 1.78
C VAL A 293 15.86 22.15 3.18
N VAL A 294 16.39 23.19 3.78
CA VAL A 294 17.18 23.13 5.03
C VAL A 294 16.58 24.04 6.09
N SER A 295 16.83 23.75 7.37
CA SER A 295 16.40 24.61 8.48
C SER A 295 17.21 25.90 8.56
N ASP A 296 18.54 25.81 8.46
CA ASP A 296 19.47 26.93 8.44
C ASP A 296 20.55 26.71 7.37
N LEU A 297 20.66 27.64 6.43
CA LEU A 297 21.62 27.53 5.31
C LEU A 297 23.07 27.62 5.78
N ALA A 298 23.36 28.48 6.77
CA ALA A 298 24.73 28.69 7.26
C ALA A 298 25.21 27.50 8.08
N ALA A 299 24.35 26.94 8.93
CA ALA A 299 24.60 25.72 9.67
C ALA A 299 24.84 24.54 8.71
N PHE A 300 23.94 24.35 7.74
CA PHE A 300 24.04 23.31 6.75
C PHE A 300 25.36 23.41 5.95
N GLN A 301 25.71 24.59 5.47
CA GLN A 301 26.99 24.80 4.75
C GLN A 301 28.22 24.59 5.63
N LEU A 302 28.12 24.80 6.93
CA LEU A 302 29.24 24.53 7.86
C LEU A 302 29.46 23.03 8.01
N ARG A 303 28.40 22.25 8.27
CA ARG A 303 28.47 20.79 8.45
C ARG A 303 28.85 20.08 7.14
N TYR A 304 28.21 20.46 6.04
CA TYR A 304 28.39 19.88 4.71
C TYR A 304 29.34 20.68 3.81
N SER A 305 30.33 21.34 4.41
CA SER A 305 31.28 22.23 3.72
C SER A 305 32.04 21.58 2.55
N GLN A 306 32.13 20.24 2.53
CA GLN A 306 32.73 19.47 1.43
C GLN A 306 31.82 19.36 0.19
N HIS A 307 30.57 19.79 0.29
CA HIS A 307 29.52 19.67 -0.72
C HIS A 307 28.97 21.05 -1.12
N ALA A 308 29.88 22.00 -1.44
CA ALA A 308 29.52 23.39 -1.73
C ALA A 308 28.59 23.61 -2.94
N SER A 309 28.32 22.57 -3.74
CA SER A 309 27.46 22.63 -4.94
C SER A 309 26.14 21.89 -4.78
N LEU A 310 25.71 21.63 -3.54
CA LEU A 310 24.44 20.96 -3.30
C LEU A 310 23.25 21.80 -3.83
N PRO A 311 22.24 21.17 -4.45
CA PRO A 311 21.10 21.86 -5.01
C PRO A 311 20.08 22.24 -3.93
N ILE A 312 20.38 23.31 -3.17
CA ILE A 312 19.52 23.81 -2.08
C ILE A 312 18.49 24.77 -2.68
N ALA A 313 17.20 24.44 -2.55
CA ALA A 313 16.11 25.30 -2.98
C ALA A 313 15.89 26.48 -2.04
N GLY A 314 16.12 26.32 -0.75
CA GLY A 314 15.97 27.38 0.24
C GLY A 314 15.89 26.88 1.67
N VAL A 315 15.51 27.81 2.53
CA VAL A 315 15.29 27.58 3.98
C VAL A 315 13.77 27.49 4.21
N TYR A 316 13.33 26.44 4.88
CA TYR A 316 11.92 26.29 5.25
C TYR A 316 11.58 27.09 6.52
N THR A 317 10.30 27.29 6.79
CA THR A 317 9.77 27.82 8.06
C THR A 317 9.07 26.70 8.83
N GLY A 318 9.06 26.80 10.16
CA GLY A 318 8.64 25.70 11.02
C GLY A 318 9.83 24.94 11.54
N GLU A 319 9.60 23.78 12.15
CA GLU A 319 10.64 22.94 12.76
C GLU A 319 10.20 21.47 12.61
N LEU A 320 11.12 20.60 12.22
CA LEU A 320 10.86 19.15 12.26
C LEU A 320 10.89 18.68 13.71
N ASN A 321 9.81 18.04 14.15
CA ASN A 321 9.69 17.61 15.54
C ASN A 321 10.45 16.31 15.78
N ASP A 322 11.32 16.28 16.82
CA ASP A 322 12.12 15.10 17.15
C ASP A 322 11.27 13.86 17.44
N GLY A 323 10.11 14.04 18.08
CA GLY A 323 9.17 12.95 18.40
C GLY A 323 8.24 12.52 17.26
N GLY A 324 8.40 13.12 16.09
CA GLY A 324 7.60 12.78 14.92
C GLY A 324 6.48 13.77 14.62
N GLU A 325 6.18 13.90 13.35
CA GLU A 325 5.09 14.72 12.83
C GLU A 325 4.75 14.42 11.37
N ARG A 326 3.76 15.14 10.86
CA ARG A 326 3.32 15.03 9.46
C ARG A 326 3.98 16.07 8.57
N VAL A 327 4.71 15.59 7.57
CA VAL A 327 5.17 16.39 6.42
C VAL A 327 4.39 16.01 5.18
N ARG A 328 3.89 17.01 4.45
CA ARG A 328 3.15 16.83 3.20
C ARG A 328 3.91 17.43 2.05
N LEU A 329 4.08 16.66 1.00
CA LEU A 329 4.49 17.17 -0.29
C LEU A 329 3.27 17.30 -1.19
N GLY A 330 2.99 18.51 -1.64
CA GLY A 330 1.84 18.81 -2.46
C GLY A 330 2.16 19.75 -3.62
N SER A 331 1.23 19.85 -4.56
CA SER A 331 1.29 20.79 -5.65
C SER A 331 -0.10 21.29 -5.99
N ALA A 332 -0.26 22.61 -6.17
CA ALA A 332 -1.51 23.18 -6.66
C ALA A 332 -1.88 22.69 -8.06
N LEU A 333 -0.90 22.20 -8.84
CA LEU A 333 -1.08 21.65 -10.17
C LEU A 333 -1.31 20.13 -10.15
N LEU A 334 -0.68 19.41 -9.21
CA LEU A 334 -0.66 17.93 -9.18
C LEU A 334 -1.50 17.37 -8.04
N GLY A 335 -2.04 18.22 -7.15
CA GLY A 335 -2.66 17.79 -5.89
C GLY A 335 -1.60 17.39 -4.85
N ILE A 336 -2.06 16.85 -3.73
CA ILE A 336 -1.16 16.28 -2.71
C ILE A 336 -0.56 15.02 -3.30
N GLN A 337 0.76 14.92 -3.32
CA GLN A 337 1.46 13.78 -3.87
C GLN A 337 1.62 12.68 -2.82
N TYR A 338 2.01 13.04 -1.59
CA TYR A 338 2.06 12.11 -0.46
C TYR A 338 2.22 12.83 0.89
N ASN A 339 1.94 12.08 1.94
CA ASN A 339 2.23 12.45 3.32
C ASN A 339 3.32 11.53 3.87
N LEU A 340 4.09 12.06 4.80
CA LEU A 340 4.97 11.32 5.68
C LEU A 340 4.56 11.67 7.11
N ASP A 341 4.09 10.70 7.88
CA ASP A 341 3.95 10.78 9.34
C ASP A 341 5.14 10.02 9.93
N TYR A 342 6.31 10.65 10.04
CA TYR A 342 7.45 10.02 10.68
C TYR A 342 7.32 10.06 12.21
N ASN A 343 8.05 9.17 12.87
CA ASN A 343 8.00 9.00 14.32
C ASN A 343 9.34 8.45 14.83
N ASP A 344 9.61 8.62 16.13
CA ASP A 344 10.73 8.03 16.88
C ASP A 344 10.36 6.73 17.62
N ALA A 345 9.08 6.34 17.57
CA ALA A 345 8.55 5.17 18.28
C ALA A 345 9.13 3.85 17.76
N ARG A 346 8.89 2.78 18.52
CA ARG A 346 9.27 1.41 18.12
C ARG A 346 8.76 1.06 16.73
N GLY A 347 9.65 0.50 15.93
CA GLY A 347 9.39 0.20 14.51
C GLY A 347 10.04 1.19 13.55
N TRP A 348 10.50 2.34 14.05
CA TRP A 348 11.31 3.29 13.28
C TRP A 348 12.81 3.08 13.55
N PRO A 349 13.69 3.51 12.62
CA PRO A 349 15.14 3.34 12.79
C PRO A 349 15.69 4.19 13.95
N LEU A 350 16.12 3.56 15.01
CA LEU A 350 16.54 4.25 16.26
C LEU A 350 17.69 5.24 16.07
N SER A 351 18.63 4.96 15.17
CA SER A 351 19.79 5.83 14.95
C SER A 351 19.47 7.14 14.22
N THR A 352 18.25 7.32 13.75
CA THR A 352 17.77 8.58 13.17
C THR A 352 17.29 9.58 14.21
N ASP A 353 17.10 9.12 15.43
CA ASP A 353 16.70 9.94 16.56
C ASP A 353 17.95 10.41 17.34
N GLY A 354 18.52 11.54 16.93
CA GLY A 354 19.64 12.22 17.58
C GLY A 354 21.03 11.63 17.33
N ALA A 355 21.18 10.38 16.85
CA ALA A 355 22.50 9.78 16.65
C ALA A 355 23.18 10.24 15.34
N GLY A 356 22.54 11.11 14.58
CA GLY A 356 23.08 11.77 13.40
C GLY A 356 22.84 11.05 12.07
N HIS A 357 22.00 10.02 12.03
CA HIS A 357 21.52 9.42 10.81
C HIS A 357 20.21 10.06 10.36
N SER A 358 19.98 10.11 9.06
CA SER A 358 18.72 10.51 8.47
C SER A 358 17.81 9.31 8.18
N LEU A 359 16.53 9.54 8.01
CA LEU A 359 15.59 8.58 7.46
C LEU A 359 15.76 8.50 5.93
N VAL A 360 15.96 7.30 5.42
CA VAL A 360 16.06 7.00 3.98
C VAL A 360 15.04 5.92 3.64
N PRO A 361 14.17 6.11 2.63
CA PRO A 361 13.23 5.08 2.23
C PRO A 361 13.96 3.87 1.65
N LYS A 362 13.51 2.66 1.99
CA LYS A 362 14.09 1.41 1.45
C LYS A 362 13.90 1.27 -0.05
N LEU A 363 12.87 1.89 -0.60
CA LEU A 363 12.57 1.92 -2.03
C LEU A 363 12.25 3.35 -2.46
N LEU A 364 12.96 3.85 -3.47
CA LEU A 364 12.71 5.15 -4.12
C LEU A 364 11.81 4.95 -5.35
N GLU A 365 10.60 4.43 -5.18
CA GLU A 365 9.66 4.21 -6.26
C GLU A 365 8.50 5.23 -6.22
N PRO A 366 8.18 5.92 -7.34
CA PRO A 366 6.94 6.67 -7.49
C PRO A 366 5.81 5.77 -8.06
N PRO A 367 4.54 6.11 -7.86
CA PRO A 367 4.02 6.86 -6.73
C PRO A 367 3.62 5.85 -5.66
N PHE A 368 4.05 6.11 -4.50
CA PHE A 368 3.39 5.47 -3.39
C PHE A 368 1.94 5.97 -3.41
N GLY A 369 0.98 5.13 -3.71
CA GLY A 369 -0.42 5.45 -3.42
C GLY A 369 -0.49 5.92 -1.97
N SER A 370 -1.46 6.76 -1.61
CA SER A 370 -1.61 7.36 -0.29
C SER A 370 -0.90 6.60 0.85
N ASP A 371 0.07 7.26 1.48
CA ASP A 371 0.66 7.02 2.80
C ASP A 371 1.51 5.75 3.11
N PRO A 372 2.29 5.14 2.19
CA PRO A 372 3.21 4.06 2.59
C PRO A 372 4.40 4.55 3.41
N LEU A 373 4.64 5.86 3.43
CA LEU A 373 5.72 6.47 4.20
C LEU A 373 5.42 6.61 5.70
N ASP A 374 4.18 6.37 6.12
CA ASP A 374 3.77 6.39 7.53
C ASP A 374 4.17 5.11 8.30
N TYR A 375 4.80 4.15 7.63
CA TYR A 375 5.24 2.89 8.24
C TYR A 375 6.76 2.85 8.41
N GLY A 376 7.23 2.81 9.65
CA GLY A 376 8.67 2.76 9.97
C GLY A 376 9.43 1.62 9.27
N GLY A 377 8.75 0.50 9.02
CA GLY A 377 9.33 -0.64 8.29
C GLY A 377 9.72 -0.35 6.84
N HIS A 378 9.23 0.73 6.23
CA HIS A 378 9.65 1.18 4.90
C HIS A 378 10.89 2.08 4.91
N TRP A 379 11.35 2.44 6.09
CA TRP A 379 12.51 3.29 6.29
C TRP A 379 13.71 2.53 6.83
N ARG A 380 14.87 3.05 6.58
CA ARG A 380 16.12 2.70 7.23
C ARG A 380 16.86 3.98 7.63
N ALA A 381 17.80 3.85 8.52
CA ALA A 381 18.78 4.90 8.72
C ALA A 381 19.69 5.03 7.48
N SER A 382 20.18 6.23 7.22
CA SER A 382 21.29 6.44 6.29
C SER A 382 22.49 5.59 6.67
N THR A 383 23.28 5.19 5.69
CA THR A 383 24.42 4.30 5.93
C THR A 383 25.51 4.96 6.78
N PHE A 384 25.69 6.26 6.63
CA PHE A 384 26.68 7.02 7.39
C PHE A 384 26.02 8.17 8.16
N ARG A 385 26.68 8.60 9.24
CA ARG A 385 26.26 9.80 10.00
C ARG A 385 26.22 11.01 9.09
N PHE A 386 25.31 11.91 9.37
CA PHE A 386 24.98 13.13 8.63
C PHE A 386 24.27 12.90 7.29
N GLY A 387 23.89 11.65 6.97
CA GLY A 387 23.15 11.36 5.74
C GLY A 387 24.01 11.41 4.47
N SER A 388 23.30 11.50 3.34
CA SER A 388 23.89 11.53 2.00
C SER A 388 23.36 12.67 1.13
N PRO A 389 23.22 13.91 1.63
CA PRO A 389 22.51 14.98 0.93
C PRO A 389 23.08 15.22 -0.48
N GLY A 390 22.21 15.22 -1.47
CA GLY A 390 22.54 15.40 -2.90
C GLY A 390 23.03 14.15 -3.62
N LEU A 391 23.02 13.00 -2.95
CA LEU A 391 23.50 11.72 -3.48
C LEU A 391 22.58 10.57 -3.05
N ALA A 392 22.61 9.49 -3.83
CA ALA A 392 22.00 8.23 -3.37
C ALA A 392 22.68 7.73 -2.11
N ASP A 393 21.91 7.37 -1.09
CA ASP A 393 22.47 6.77 0.11
C ASP A 393 23.03 5.39 -0.20
N PRO A 394 24.27 5.10 0.20
CA PRO A 394 24.91 3.81 -0.08
C PRO A 394 24.17 2.64 0.59
N GLU A 395 24.41 1.43 0.08
CA GLU A 395 23.92 0.22 0.72
C GLU A 395 24.47 0.08 2.15
N PRO A 396 23.65 -0.39 3.12
CA PRO A 396 24.08 -0.58 4.49
C PRO A 396 25.30 -1.50 4.63
N VAL A 397 26.23 -1.12 5.47
CA VAL A 397 27.41 -1.92 5.75
C VAL A 397 27.06 -3.04 6.72
N GLN A 398 27.27 -4.29 6.32
CA GLN A 398 27.09 -5.45 7.19
C GLN A 398 28.42 -5.78 7.86
N ASP A 399 28.51 -5.57 9.16
CA ASP A 399 29.67 -5.91 9.99
C ASP A 399 29.26 -6.34 11.41
N LEU A 400 29.65 -5.65 12.47
CA LEU A 400 29.24 -5.98 13.83
C LEU A 400 27.83 -5.53 14.10
N LEU A 401 27.06 -6.36 14.79
CA LEU A 401 25.72 -6.11 15.26
C LEU A 401 25.63 -6.39 16.76
N ILE A 402 24.76 -5.69 17.47
CA ILE A 402 24.33 -6.09 18.80
C ILE A 402 23.42 -7.31 18.63
N ASN A 403 23.78 -8.43 19.26
CA ASN A 403 23.07 -9.70 19.08
C ASN A 403 22.23 -10.10 20.27
N GLU A 404 22.74 -9.84 21.47
CA GLU A 404 22.08 -10.18 22.72
C GLU A 404 22.50 -9.18 23.79
N LEU A 405 21.60 -8.82 24.68
CA LEU A 405 21.90 -8.02 25.87
C LEU A 405 21.11 -8.54 27.06
N ALA A 406 21.75 -8.55 28.22
CA ALA A 406 21.15 -8.89 29.49
C ALA A 406 21.39 -7.74 30.47
N ALA A 407 20.30 -7.04 30.80
CA ALA A 407 20.27 -5.87 31.67
C ALA A 407 19.63 -6.15 33.04
N HIS A 408 19.30 -7.41 33.33
CA HIS A 408 18.74 -7.83 34.61
C HIS A 408 19.26 -9.23 34.97
N THR A 409 20.46 -9.25 35.57
CA THR A 409 21.17 -10.49 35.89
C THR A 409 21.42 -10.64 37.40
N ASP A 410 20.45 -10.25 38.23
CA ASP A 410 20.51 -10.37 39.69
C ASP A 410 20.52 -11.82 40.12
N HIS A 411 21.61 -12.28 40.71
CA HIS A 411 21.72 -13.64 41.24
C HIS A 411 21.61 -13.68 42.76
N PRO A 412 20.81 -14.58 43.33
CA PRO A 412 20.82 -14.77 44.78
C PRO A 412 22.16 -15.41 45.23
N GLY A 413 23.04 -14.62 45.82
CA GLY A 413 24.32 -15.12 46.36
C GLY A 413 25.45 -14.10 46.28
N PRO A 414 26.68 -14.49 46.64
CA PRO A 414 27.85 -13.61 46.65
C PRO A 414 28.43 -13.25 45.27
N LEU A 415 27.83 -13.75 44.19
CA LEU A 415 28.18 -13.36 42.83
C LEU A 415 27.45 -12.03 42.54
N GLU A 416 28.21 -11.01 42.28
CA GLU A 416 27.72 -9.74 41.81
C GLU A 416 26.99 -9.95 40.48
N SER A 417 25.84 -9.29 40.32
CA SER A 417 25.16 -9.20 39.04
C SER A 417 26.08 -8.53 38.03
N ASN A 418 26.07 -9.03 36.82
CA ASN A 418 27.00 -8.59 35.79
C ASN A 418 26.30 -8.57 34.44
N ASP A 419 25.68 -7.45 34.15
CA ASP A 419 25.00 -7.22 32.89
C ASP A 419 25.97 -7.21 31.72
N TRP A 420 25.52 -7.55 30.53
CA TRP A 420 26.40 -7.70 29.40
C TRP A 420 25.73 -7.45 28.06
N ILE A 421 26.55 -7.09 27.06
CA ILE A 421 26.17 -6.90 25.67
C ILE A 421 26.99 -7.84 24.82
N GLU A 422 26.36 -8.56 23.92
CA GLU A 422 27.02 -9.44 22.96
C GLU A 422 26.94 -8.87 21.56
N LEU A 423 28.08 -8.83 20.89
CA LEU A 423 28.18 -8.49 19.47
C LEU A 423 28.33 -9.76 18.64
N TYR A 424 27.76 -9.71 17.45
CA TYR A 424 27.87 -10.76 16.42
C TYR A 424 28.47 -10.17 15.15
N ASN A 425 29.43 -10.89 14.55
CA ASN A 425 29.98 -10.50 13.27
C ASN A 425 29.18 -11.12 12.13
N GLY A 426 28.23 -10.37 11.57
CA GLY A 426 27.39 -10.78 10.44
C GLY A 426 28.08 -10.70 9.08
N SER A 427 29.33 -10.19 9.03
CA SER A 427 30.07 -10.07 7.78
C SER A 427 30.80 -11.37 7.39
N THR A 428 31.33 -11.40 6.17
CA THR A 428 32.14 -12.52 5.66
C THR A 428 33.63 -12.40 5.99
N GLY A 429 34.06 -11.32 6.64
CA GLY A 429 35.42 -11.01 6.99
C GLY A 429 35.68 -10.91 8.49
N ILE A 430 36.93 -10.82 8.86
CA ILE A 430 37.35 -10.53 10.24
C ILE A 430 37.14 -9.03 10.48
N VAL A 431 36.46 -8.67 11.54
CA VAL A 431 36.29 -7.27 11.98
C VAL A 431 37.21 -7.01 13.18
N ASN A 432 38.05 -5.99 13.05
CA ASN A 432 38.90 -5.52 14.17
C ASN A 432 38.12 -4.46 14.96
N PHE A 433 38.09 -4.62 16.28
CA PHE A 433 37.39 -3.71 17.20
C PHE A 433 38.17 -2.41 17.47
N THR A 434 38.72 -1.83 16.40
CA THR A 434 39.38 -0.51 16.45
C THR A 434 38.36 0.53 15.96
N ASP A 435 38.27 1.65 16.64
CA ASP A 435 37.32 2.74 16.39
C ASP A 435 35.84 2.31 16.56
N TRP A 436 35.60 1.22 17.26
CA TRP A 436 34.28 0.78 17.67
C TRP A 436 33.99 1.23 19.08
N TYR A 437 32.74 1.68 19.32
CA TYR A 437 32.29 2.21 20.58
C TYR A 437 30.90 1.65 20.93
N LEU A 438 30.62 1.50 22.21
CA LEU A 438 29.30 1.27 22.78
C LEU A 438 28.89 2.49 23.61
N SER A 439 27.61 2.86 23.53
CA SER A 439 27.01 3.96 24.27
C SER A 439 25.52 3.75 24.52
N ASP A 440 24.98 4.33 25.55
CA ASP A 440 23.56 4.48 25.86
C ASP A 440 23.04 5.91 25.56
N ASP A 441 23.84 6.74 24.87
CA ASP A 441 23.63 8.17 24.72
C ASP A 441 23.98 8.64 23.31
N THR A 442 23.03 9.25 22.62
CA THR A 442 23.21 9.78 21.26
C THR A 442 24.12 10.99 21.20
N ASP A 443 24.21 11.76 22.32
CA ASP A 443 25.07 12.95 22.42
C ASP A 443 26.54 12.54 22.62
N ASP A 444 26.79 11.37 23.17
CA ASP A 444 28.13 10.82 23.34
C ASP A 444 28.23 9.36 22.90
N LEU A 445 28.31 9.10 21.60
CA LEU A 445 28.48 7.78 21.04
C LEU A 445 29.84 7.10 21.37
N ARG A 446 30.76 7.79 22.08
CA ARG A 446 32.10 7.31 22.42
C ARG A 446 32.29 6.94 23.90
N LYS A 447 31.21 6.71 24.66
CA LYS A 447 31.27 6.44 26.11
C LYS A 447 32.20 5.28 26.45
N TRP A 448 32.23 4.22 25.66
CA TRP A 448 33.11 3.10 25.91
C TRP A 448 33.71 2.49 24.62
N SER A 449 34.98 2.15 24.69
CA SER A 449 35.71 1.35 23.67
C SER A 449 36.76 0.48 24.33
N ARG A 450 37.08 -0.62 23.72
CA ARG A 450 38.10 -1.53 24.22
C ARG A 450 39.50 -1.02 23.84
N SER A 451 40.33 -0.82 24.86
CA SER A 451 41.72 -0.35 24.68
C SER A 451 42.66 -1.41 24.10
N VAL A 452 42.30 -2.70 24.17
CA VAL A 452 43.14 -3.83 23.71
C VAL A 452 42.65 -4.33 22.36
N ALA A 453 43.54 -4.53 21.42
CA ALA A 453 43.20 -5.06 20.10
C ALA A 453 42.40 -6.36 20.20
N LEU A 454 41.28 -6.38 19.52
CA LEU A 454 40.37 -7.50 19.44
C LEU A 454 39.95 -7.71 17.99
N ALA A 455 39.91 -8.95 17.55
CA ALA A 455 39.41 -9.36 16.24
C ALA A 455 38.24 -10.34 16.43
N ILE A 456 37.15 -10.11 15.74
CA ILE A 456 35.95 -10.97 15.75
C ILE A 456 35.82 -11.61 14.37
N GLY A 457 35.90 -12.92 14.30
CA GLY A 457 35.80 -13.68 13.06
C GLY A 457 34.37 -13.69 12.49
N PRO A 458 34.19 -14.03 11.21
CA PRO A 458 32.86 -14.17 10.61
C PRO A 458 32.01 -15.18 11.37
N GLY A 459 30.72 -14.80 11.65
CA GLY A 459 29.80 -15.64 12.39
C GLY A 459 30.18 -15.91 13.85
N ALA A 460 31.08 -15.12 14.40
CA ALA A 460 31.51 -15.26 15.79
C ALA A 460 30.88 -14.24 16.70
N TRP A 461 30.71 -14.61 17.96
CA TRP A 461 30.16 -13.77 19.03
C TRP A 461 31.24 -13.18 19.89
N ARG A 462 31.00 -12.03 20.47
CA ARG A 462 31.84 -11.43 21.51
C ARG A 462 31.01 -10.67 22.51
N ALA A 463 30.96 -11.18 23.74
CA ALA A 463 30.29 -10.47 24.84
C ALA A 463 31.28 -9.56 25.58
N PHE A 464 30.78 -8.44 26.03
CA PHE A 464 31.38 -7.49 26.94
C PHE A 464 30.49 -7.36 28.16
N ASP A 465 31.07 -7.43 29.34
CA ASP A 465 30.32 -7.31 30.58
C ASP A 465 30.55 -5.98 31.28
N GLU A 466 29.57 -5.60 32.08
CA GLU A 466 29.57 -4.31 32.75
C GLU A 466 30.79 -4.18 33.68
N VAL A 467 31.00 -5.13 34.56
CA VAL A 467 32.02 -5.06 35.62
C VAL A 467 33.47 -5.11 35.10
N ASN A 468 33.74 -5.93 34.06
CA ASN A 468 35.08 -6.08 33.54
C ASN A 468 35.39 -5.21 32.34
N ASP A 469 34.34 -4.74 31.61
CA ASP A 469 34.52 -4.04 30.35
C ASP A 469 33.94 -2.61 30.43
N PHE A 470 32.64 -2.37 30.35
CA PHE A 470 32.11 -1.05 30.05
C PHE A 470 31.64 -0.20 31.24
N HIS A 471 31.61 -0.76 32.47
CA HIS A 471 31.25 0.03 33.68
C HIS A 471 32.08 -0.38 34.88
N ASN A 472 33.39 -0.40 34.78
CA ASN A 472 34.24 -0.70 35.91
C ASN A 472 34.83 0.60 36.56
N PRO A 473 35.36 0.56 37.79
CA PRO A 473 35.88 1.74 38.47
C PRO A 473 37.00 2.48 37.77
N THR A 474 37.64 1.84 36.78
CA THR A 474 38.73 2.44 35.97
C THR A 474 38.25 2.92 34.61
N ASN A 475 37.06 2.50 34.16
CA ASN A 475 36.44 2.93 32.95
C ASN A 475 34.94 3.12 33.22
N MET A 476 34.56 4.36 33.51
CA MET A 476 33.18 4.75 33.86
C MET A 476 32.35 5.04 32.57
N GLY A 477 32.23 4.04 31.69
CA GLY A 477 31.42 4.14 30.48
C GLY A 477 29.92 4.36 30.78
N PHE A 478 29.17 3.27 30.84
CA PHE A 478 27.75 3.32 31.17
C PHE A 478 27.30 1.99 31.79
N GLY A 479 26.19 1.97 32.49
CA GLY A 479 25.54 0.74 33.00
C GLY A 479 24.27 0.46 32.21
N LEU A 480 23.80 -0.78 32.23
CA LEU A 480 22.52 -1.14 31.64
C LEU A 480 21.38 -0.99 32.66
N SER A 481 20.28 -0.39 32.22
CA SER A 481 19.07 -0.25 33.05
C SER A 481 18.15 -1.46 32.87
N LYS A 482 17.86 -2.18 33.94
CA LYS A 482 16.87 -3.26 33.91
C LYS A 482 15.45 -2.81 33.53
N ASP A 483 15.16 -1.51 33.65
CA ASP A 483 13.86 -0.92 33.32
C ASP A 483 13.73 -0.58 31.82
N GLY A 484 14.83 -0.73 31.07
CA GLY A 484 14.88 -0.50 29.63
C GLY A 484 15.54 0.82 29.26
N GLU A 485 16.22 0.80 28.13
CA GLU A 485 16.92 1.94 27.53
C GLU A 485 17.32 1.65 26.09
N ALA A 486 18.12 2.52 25.47
CA ALA A 486 18.71 2.32 24.15
C ALA A 486 20.22 2.08 24.24
N VAL A 487 20.75 1.21 23.39
CA VAL A 487 22.18 0.96 23.24
C VAL A 487 22.59 1.11 21.78
N TYR A 488 23.69 1.80 21.57
CA TYR A 488 24.25 2.12 20.25
C TYR A 488 25.62 1.49 20.08
N LEU A 489 25.82 0.78 18.98
CA LEU A 489 27.11 0.29 18.54
C LEU A 489 27.59 1.16 17.36
N SER A 490 28.66 1.91 17.57
CA SER A 490 29.16 2.89 16.62
C SER A 490 30.53 2.53 16.10
N TYR A 491 30.78 2.76 14.80
CA TYR A 491 32.09 2.75 14.16
C TYR A 491 32.48 4.17 13.77
N LEU A 492 33.44 4.78 14.46
CA LEU A 492 33.77 6.20 14.37
C LEU A 492 35.27 6.44 14.13
N PRO A 493 35.79 6.03 12.93
CA PRO A 493 37.19 6.27 12.58
C PRO A 493 37.54 7.76 12.36
N GLY A 494 36.54 8.62 12.34
CA GLY A 494 36.64 10.05 12.04
C GLY A 494 36.52 10.33 10.53
N GLY A 495 35.38 10.89 10.12
CA GLY A 495 35.12 11.34 8.76
C GLY A 495 33.95 10.63 8.09
N ALA A 496 33.95 10.57 6.75
CA ALA A 496 32.81 10.14 5.94
C ALA A 496 32.36 8.67 6.13
N ARG A 497 32.99 7.90 7.00
CA ARG A 497 32.60 6.52 7.30
C ARG A 497 32.09 6.33 8.72
N ASP A 498 31.96 7.44 9.45
CA ASP A 498 31.39 7.39 10.78
C ASP A 498 29.93 6.96 10.70
N ARG A 499 29.54 6.00 11.53
CA ARG A 499 28.17 5.46 11.55
C ARG A 499 27.82 4.85 12.91
N VAL A 500 26.56 4.84 13.22
CA VAL A 500 25.98 3.88 14.15
C VAL A 500 25.71 2.61 13.34
N ALA A 501 26.49 1.58 13.60
CA ALA A 501 26.40 0.33 12.85
C ALA A 501 25.16 -0.47 13.22
N ASP A 502 24.75 -0.39 14.49
CA ASP A 502 23.54 -1.01 15.01
C ASP A 502 23.06 -0.28 16.27
N ALA A 503 21.77 -0.34 16.53
CA ALA A 503 21.17 0.22 17.74
C ALA A 503 19.95 -0.62 18.15
N VAL A 504 19.72 -0.69 19.46
CA VAL A 504 18.57 -1.40 20.03
C VAL A 504 17.99 -0.63 21.20
N ALA A 505 16.66 -0.41 21.17
CA ALA A 505 15.91 0.03 22.34
C ALA A 505 15.16 -1.18 22.92
N PHE A 506 15.42 -1.48 24.17
CA PHE A 506 14.76 -2.54 24.92
C PHE A 506 13.93 -1.96 26.06
N LYS A 507 12.90 -2.68 26.46
CA LYS A 507 12.11 -2.39 27.66
C LYS A 507 12.62 -3.22 28.82
N ALA A 508 11.91 -3.17 29.95
CA ALA A 508 12.29 -3.93 31.12
C ALA A 508 12.51 -5.40 30.79
N GLN A 509 13.46 -6.01 31.50
CA GLN A 509 13.84 -7.41 31.32
C GLN A 509 13.53 -8.22 32.59
N GLN A 510 13.14 -9.46 32.39
CA GLN A 510 12.98 -10.41 33.48
C GLN A 510 14.36 -10.88 33.96
N ASN A 511 14.53 -10.96 35.26
CA ASN A 511 15.78 -11.44 35.83
C ASN A 511 16.16 -12.85 35.31
N GLY A 512 17.39 -12.97 34.82
CA GLY A 512 17.93 -14.21 34.26
C GLY A 512 17.53 -14.54 32.84
N LEU A 513 16.88 -13.60 32.14
CA LEU A 513 16.62 -13.65 30.69
C LEU A 513 17.37 -12.51 29.99
N SER A 514 17.44 -12.58 28.69
CA SER A 514 18.05 -11.59 27.81
C SER A 514 17.11 -11.14 26.71
N TRP A 515 17.49 -10.08 26.00
CA TRP A 515 16.84 -9.61 24.80
C TRP A 515 17.79 -9.86 23.62
N GLY A 516 17.41 -10.73 22.68
CA GLY A 516 18.31 -11.21 21.66
C GLY A 516 17.69 -11.34 20.29
N ARG A 517 18.54 -11.31 19.26
CA ARG A 517 18.13 -11.54 17.86
C ARG A 517 17.97 -13.02 17.58
N VAL A 518 16.83 -13.41 17.04
CA VAL A 518 16.60 -14.81 16.63
C VAL A 518 16.08 -14.83 15.21
N PRO A 519 16.84 -15.38 14.26
CA PRO A 519 18.21 -15.95 14.39
C PRO A 519 19.27 -14.87 14.68
N ASP A 520 20.48 -15.29 15.07
CA ASP A 520 21.62 -14.38 15.28
C ASP A 520 21.84 -13.44 14.11
N GLY A 521 22.04 -12.14 14.39
CA GLY A 521 22.16 -11.10 13.38
C GLY A 521 20.88 -10.82 12.58
N GLY A 522 19.77 -11.49 12.90
CA GLY A 522 18.46 -11.27 12.26
C GLY A 522 17.84 -9.92 12.61
N PRO A 523 16.75 -9.52 11.92
CA PRO A 523 16.16 -8.20 12.12
C PRO A 523 15.26 -8.11 13.36
N HIS A 524 14.85 -9.24 13.94
CA HIS A 524 13.85 -9.28 15.01
C HIS A 524 14.46 -9.63 16.36
N TRP A 525 14.00 -8.89 17.35
CA TRP A 525 14.37 -9.06 18.74
C TRP A 525 13.27 -9.76 19.52
N VAL A 526 13.65 -10.67 20.40
CA VAL A 526 12.74 -11.42 21.28
C VAL A 526 13.39 -11.67 22.64
N THR A 527 12.57 -12.01 23.64
CA THR A 527 13.11 -12.54 24.90
C THR A 527 13.81 -13.87 24.66
N THR A 528 15.05 -13.99 25.13
CA THR A 528 15.92 -15.16 24.99
C THR A 528 16.41 -15.66 26.33
N GLN A 529 16.80 -16.93 26.37
CA GLN A 529 17.60 -17.45 27.47
C GLN A 529 19.01 -16.81 27.40
N LEU A 530 19.71 -16.74 28.53
CA LEU A 530 21.09 -16.27 28.55
C LEU A 530 22.00 -17.20 27.75
N THR A 531 22.42 -16.72 26.55
CA THR A 531 23.19 -17.56 25.59
C THR A 531 24.57 -17.01 25.28
N ARG A 532 25.15 -16.26 26.23
CA ARG A 532 26.47 -15.59 26.09
C ARG A 532 27.53 -16.46 25.41
N GLY A 533 28.00 -16.02 24.25
CA GLY A 533 29.03 -16.73 23.45
C GLY A 533 28.52 -17.87 22.59
N SER A 534 27.20 -17.98 22.38
CA SER A 534 26.60 -19.00 21.55
C SER A 534 25.34 -18.46 20.87
N SER A 535 24.79 -19.23 19.95
CA SER A 535 23.55 -18.81 19.23
C SER A 535 22.37 -18.60 20.17
N ASN A 536 21.61 -17.55 19.93
CA ASN A 536 20.47 -17.18 20.73
C ASN A 536 19.35 -18.21 20.72
N LEU A 537 18.79 -18.50 21.89
CA LEU A 537 17.67 -19.39 22.07
C LEU A 537 16.47 -18.62 22.61
N ARG A 538 15.42 -18.56 21.80
CA ARG A 538 14.17 -17.87 22.17
C ARG A 538 13.58 -18.52 23.43
N GLU A 539 13.14 -17.68 24.38
CA GLU A 539 12.33 -18.13 25.49
C GLU A 539 10.90 -18.44 25.01
N PRO A 540 10.30 -19.58 25.38
CA PRO A 540 8.93 -19.87 25.05
C PRO A 540 7.96 -18.81 25.58
N LEU A 541 7.00 -18.39 24.73
CA LEU A 541 6.02 -17.39 25.11
C LEU A 541 5.00 -17.96 26.10
N ASP A 542 4.74 -17.20 27.14
CA ASP A 542 3.65 -17.50 28.09
C ASP A 542 2.28 -17.31 27.42
N LEU A 543 2.13 -16.20 26.71
CA LEU A 543 0.94 -15.80 26.00
C LEU A 543 1.35 -15.07 24.72
N LEU A 544 0.50 -15.12 23.69
CA LEU A 544 0.80 -14.45 22.42
C LEU A 544 -0.43 -13.80 21.81
N ILE A 545 -0.20 -12.82 20.97
CA ILE A 545 -1.20 -12.22 20.09
C ILE A 545 -1.40 -13.16 18.90
N ALA A 546 -2.58 -13.77 18.82
CA ALA A 546 -2.87 -14.81 17.82
C ALA A 546 -3.68 -14.29 16.64
N GLU A 547 -4.56 -13.30 16.87
CA GLU A 547 -5.44 -12.74 15.85
C GLU A 547 -5.79 -11.30 16.21
N VAL A 548 -5.87 -10.44 15.17
CA VAL A 548 -6.24 -9.03 15.35
C VAL A 548 -7.23 -8.61 14.26
N MET A 549 -8.36 -8.07 14.68
CA MET A 549 -9.31 -7.34 13.85
C MET A 549 -9.13 -5.84 14.10
N PHE A 550 -8.28 -5.20 13.30
CA PHE A 550 -7.96 -3.78 13.47
C PHE A 550 -8.87 -2.85 12.68
N HIS A 551 -9.44 -3.30 11.55
CA HIS A 551 -10.35 -2.53 10.72
C HIS A 551 -11.52 -3.40 10.26
N PRO A 552 -12.53 -3.59 11.12
CA PRO A 552 -13.74 -4.33 10.78
C PRO A 552 -14.50 -3.66 9.64
N ARG A 553 -15.25 -4.48 8.89
CA ARG A 553 -16.08 -3.97 7.82
C ARG A 553 -17.10 -2.93 8.33
N ALA A 554 -17.26 -1.84 7.57
CA ALA A 554 -18.29 -0.86 7.82
C ALA A 554 -19.70 -1.49 7.84
N THR A 555 -20.55 -1.03 8.74
CA THR A 555 -21.95 -1.46 8.88
C THR A 555 -22.88 -0.28 8.69
N THR A 556 -24.18 -0.54 8.54
CA THR A 556 -25.18 0.55 8.44
C THR A 556 -25.21 1.42 9.71
N ALA A 557 -24.85 0.85 10.85
CA ALA A 557 -24.77 1.57 12.14
C ALA A 557 -23.45 2.34 12.29
N HIS A 558 -22.38 1.88 11.66
CA HIS A 558 -21.03 2.45 11.69
C HIS A 558 -20.47 2.53 10.25
N PRO A 559 -20.94 3.53 9.45
CA PRO A 559 -20.63 3.57 8.02
C PRO A 559 -19.21 4.06 7.69
N GLU A 560 -18.56 4.79 8.60
CA GLU A 560 -17.24 5.38 8.38
C GLU A 560 -16.11 4.58 9.05
N ASP A 561 -16.31 4.20 10.31
CA ASP A 561 -15.33 3.46 11.11
C ASP A 561 -16.07 2.58 12.13
N ASN A 562 -15.85 1.27 12.03
CA ASN A 562 -16.52 0.28 12.89
C ASN A 562 -15.59 -0.18 14.02
N THR A 563 -15.20 0.71 14.89
CA THR A 563 -14.36 0.40 16.06
C THR A 563 -15.02 -0.56 17.04
N ARG A 564 -16.34 -0.73 16.98
CA ARG A 564 -17.08 -1.60 17.90
C ARG A 564 -16.77 -3.08 17.76
N ASP A 565 -16.50 -3.51 16.52
CA ASP A 565 -16.24 -4.90 16.19
C ASP A 565 -14.73 -5.22 16.16
N GLU A 566 -13.87 -4.30 16.61
CA GLU A 566 -12.43 -4.55 16.79
C GLU A 566 -12.20 -5.58 17.91
N TYR A 567 -11.12 -6.36 17.78
CA TYR A 567 -10.64 -7.21 18.86
C TYR A 567 -9.18 -7.60 18.70
N ILE A 568 -8.57 -7.96 19.85
CA ILE A 568 -7.26 -8.61 19.95
C ILE A 568 -7.48 -9.97 20.60
N ALA A 569 -7.10 -11.06 19.92
CA ALA A 569 -7.14 -12.40 20.48
C ALA A 569 -5.78 -12.77 21.08
N LEU A 570 -5.77 -13.06 22.37
CA LEU A 570 -4.61 -13.58 23.07
C LEU A 570 -4.77 -15.08 23.28
N HIS A 571 -3.72 -15.84 22.98
CA HIS A 571 -3.71 -17.29 23.07
C HIS A 571 -2.61 -17.80 24.01
N ASN A 572 -2.96 -18.76 24.86
CA ASN A 572 -2.00 -19.50 25.67
C ASN A 572 -1.57 -20.77 24.91
N PRO A 573 -0.36 -20.81 24.34
CA PRO A 573 0.11 -21.99 23.59
C PRO A 573 0.57 -23.13 24.51
N ASN A 574 0.62 -22.92 25.82
CA ASN A 574 1.20 -23.85 26.79
C ASN A 574 0.18 -24.88 27.27
N LEU A 575 0.70 -25.96 27.86
CA LEU A 575 -0.09 -27.02 28.48
C LEU A 575 -0.48 -26.71 29.94
N SER A 576 -0.08 -25.53 30.44
CA SER A 576 -0.39 -25.05 31.79
C SER A 576 -1.10 -23.70 31.74
N PRO A 577 -1.94 -23.38 32.71
CA PRO A 577 -2.56 -22.06 32.80
C PRO A 577 -1.52 -20.98 33.12
N VAL A 578 -1.76 -19.78 32.62
CA VAL A 578 -0.93 -18.56 32.84
C VAL A 578 -1.71 -17.57 33.68
N SER A 579 -1.12 -17.13 34.80
CA SER A 579 -1.67 -16.04 35.63
C SER A 579 -1.20 -14.69 35.08
N LEU A 580 -2.14 -13.77 34.84
CA LEU A 580 -1.83 -12.43 34.37
C LEU A 580 -1.58 -11.45 35.53
N MET A 581 -1.04 -11.98 36.61
CA MET A 581 -0.58 -11.23 37.76
C MET A 581 0.68 -11.90 38.32
N ASN A 582 1.72 -11.11 38.57
CA ASN A 582 2.91 -11.48 39.33
C ASN A 582 3.01 -10.65 40.61
N THR A 583 4.17 -10.71 41.27
CA THR A 583 4.45 -9.92 42.50
C THR A 583 4.45 -8.42 42.25
N ASP A 584 4.73 -7.99 41.03
CA ASP A 584 4.96 -6.61 40.66
C ASP A 584 3.71 -5.92 40.09
N GLY A 585 2.69 -6.72 39.77
CA GLY A 585 1.39 -6.21 39.37
C GLY A 585 0.65 -7.07 38.36
N VAL A 586 -0.29 -6.45 37.65
CA VAL A 586 -1.11 -7.08 36.62
C VAL A 586 -0.55 -6.82 35.24
N TRP A 587 -0.69 -7.74 34.32
CA TRP A 587 -0.33 -7.58 32.91
C TRP A 587 -1.24 -6.57 32.21
N ARG A 588 -0.77 -6.04 31.08
CA ARG A 588 -1.55 -5.14 30.24
C ARG A 588 -1.39 -5.42 28.74
N VAL A 589 -2.38 -4.98 27.97
CA VAL A 589 -2.21 -4.69 26.55
C VAL A 589 -1.86 -3.21 26.44
N ALA A 590 -0.87 -2.89 25.60
CA ALA A 590 -0.37 -1.53 25.39
C ALA A 590 -0.09 -1.25 23.91
N GLY A 591 0.04 0.02 23.54
CA GLY A 591 0.25 0.51 22.17
C GLY A 591 -0.93 1.36 21.72
N GLU A 592 -1.56 1.01 20.59
CA GLU A 592 -2.76 1.71 20.09
C GLU A 592 -3.92 1.69 21.08
N VAL A 593 -3.99 0.64 21.88
CA VAL A 593 -5.00 0.48 22.94
C VAL A 593 -4.33 0.15 24.26
N GLU A 594 -4.98 0.51 25.34
CA GLU A 594 -4.53 0.20 26.69
C GLU A 594 -5.59 -0.57 27.47
N TYR A 595 -5.21 -1.72 28.04
CA TYR A 595 -6.07 -2.54 28.90
C TYR A 595 -5.27 -3.24 29.99
N TYR A 596 -5.67 -3.05 31.26
CA TYR A 596 -5.09 -3.73 32.42
C TYR A 596 -5.96 -4.90 32.84
N PHE A 597 -5.37 -6.10 32.96
CA PHE A 597 -6.12 -7.29 33.37
C PHE A 597 -6.52 -7.25 34.84
N PRO A 598 -7.71 -7.77 35.21
CA PRO A 598 -8.06 -7.97 36.63
C PRO A 598 -7.04 -8.89 37.32
N ALA A 599 -6.75 -8.61 38.59
CA ALA A 599 -5.74 -9.34 39.38
C ALA A 599 -5.96 -10.86 39.51
N SER A 600 -7.18 -11.33 39.29
CA SER A 600 -7.50 -12.76 39.35
C SER A 600 -7.54 -13.45 37.98
N THR A 601 -7.08 -12.78 36.92
CA THR A 601 -7.15 -13.32 35.57
C THR A 601 -6.15 -14.46 35.38
N VAL A 602 -6.67 -15.62 34.97
CA VAL A 602 -5.89 -16.79 34.61
C VAL A 602 -6.38 -17.28 33.25
N ILE A 603 -5.47 -17.45 32.31
CA ILE A 603 -5.75 -17.99 30.98
C ILE A 603 -5.41 -19.47 30.98
N GLY A 604 -6.39 -20.34 30.76
CA GLY A 604 -6.22 -21.81 30.75
C GLY A 604 -5.27 -22.30 29.67
N ALA A 605 -4.81 -23.54 29.82
CA ALA A 605 -3.98 -24.18 28.80
C ALA A 605 -4.71 -24.27 27.46
N GLY A 606 -4.11 -23.78 26.37
CA GLY A 606 -4.72 -23.76 25.03
C GLY A 606 -5.92 -22.81 24.90
N GLU A 607 -6.18 -21.98 25.91
CA GLU A 607 -7.30 -21.03 25.89
C GLU A 607 -6.97 -19.79 25.05
N THR A 608 -7.98 -19.30 24.33
CA THR A 608 -7.95 -17.99 23.66
C THR A 608 -8.95 -17.07 24.34
N VAL A 609 -8.56 -15.82 24.57
CA VAL A 609 -9.41 -14.76 25.13
C VAL A 609 -9.40 -13.54 24.23
N LEU A 610 -10.44 -12.71 24.30
CA LEU A 610 -10.55 -11.51 23.46
C LEU A 610 -10.50 -10.24 24.29
N ILE A 611 -9.74 -9.28 23.83
CA ILE A 611 -9.71 -7.90 24.32
C ILE A 611 -10.55 -7.06 23.35
N ILE A 612 -11.58 -6.38 23.88
CA ILE A 612 -12.64 -5.73 23.10
C ILE A 612 -12.84 -4.27 23.54
N PRO A 613 -13.42 -3.40 22.67
CA PRO A 613 -13.55 -1.97 22.93
C PRO A 613 -14.70 -1.60 23.90
N PHE A 614 -15.57 -2.52 24.24
CA PHE A 614 -16.72 -2.28 25.12
C PHE A 614 -16.69 -3.16 26.37
N SER A 615 -17.49 -2.79 27.38
CA SER A 615 -17.58 -3.61 28.60
C SER A 615 -18.38 -4.89 28.34
N PRO A 616 -17.80 -6.09 28.58
CA PRO A 616 -18.54 -7.36 28.45
C PRO A 616 -19.73 -7.49 29.40
N LEU A 617 -19.84 -6.63 30.43
CA LEU A 617 -20.98 -6.56 31.33
C LEU A 617 -22.21 -5.90 30.69
N VAL A 618 -22.05 -5.19 29.57
CA VAL A 618 -23.15 -4.68 28.76
C VAL A 618 -23.66 -5.79 27.86
N VAL A 619 -24.63 -6.55 28.36
CA VAL A 619 -25.11 -7.81 27.74
C VAL A 619 -25.56 -7.61 26.27
N THR A 620 -26.15 -6.47 25.93
CA THR A 620 -26.57 -6.16 24.55
C THR A 620 -25.40 -6.08 23.60
N GLU A 621 -24.35 -5.36 23.99
CA GLU A 621 -23.14 -5.21 23.19
C GLU A 621 -22.38 -6.53 23.02
N ALA A 622 -22.27 -7.28 24.15
CA ALA A 622 -21.65 -8.60 24.11
C ALA A 622 -22.42 -9.59 23.21
N ASN A 623 -23.76 -9.59 23.24
CA ASN A 623 -24.57 -10.44 22.37
C ASN A 623 -24.47 -10.01 20.89
N ASP A 624 -24.44 -8.73 20.61
CA ASP A 624 -24.28 -8.22 19.24
C ASP A 624 -22.91 -8.65 18.67
N PHE A 625 -21.83 -8.47 19.42
CA PHE A 625 -20.48 -8.91 19.04
C PHE A 625 -20.41 -10.43 18.80
N ILE A 626 -20.95 -11.22 19.73
CA ILE A 626 -21.05 -12.69 19.60
C ILE A 626 -21.82 -13.07 18.32
N SER A 627 -22.90 -12.34 18.02
CA SER A 627 -23.70 -12.57 16.81
C SER A 627 -22.94 -12.21 15.54
N VAL A 628 -22.21 -11.10 15.51
CA VAL A 628 -21.40 -10.66 14.37
C VAL A 628 -20.38 -11.71 13.99
N TYR A 629 -19.67 -12.28 14.97
CA TYR A 629 -18.64 -13.28 14.76
C TYR A 629 -19.15 -14.74 14.82
N GLY A 630 -20.46 -14.96 14.94
CA GLY A 630 -21.07 -16.28 14.96
C GLY A 630 -20.60 -17.17 16.13
N LEU A 631 -20.22 -16.57 17.25
CA LEU A 631 -19.72 -17.27 18.41
C LEU A 631 -20.87 -17.90 19.21
N ALA A 632 -20.63 -19.05 19.84
CA ALA A 632 -21.57 -19.57 20.81
C ALA A 632 -21.45 -18.77 22.14
N PRO A 633 -22.58 -18.44 22.80
CA PRO A 633 -22.55 -17.74 24.09
C PRO A 633 -21.65 -18.50 25.09
N GLY A 634 -20.69 -17.81 25.68
CA GLY A 634 -19.74 -18.37 26.64
C GLY A 634 -18.65 -19.27 26.06
N SER A 635 -18.48 -19.30 24.73
CA SER A 635 -17.39 -20.05 24.08
C SER A 635 -16.02 -19.39 24.17
N VAL A 636 -15.98 -18.10 24.50
CA VAL A 636 -14.76 -17.31 24.66
C VAL A 636 -14.93 -16.31 25.81
N ASN A 637 -13.86 -16.06 26.53
CA ASN A 637 -13.82 -15.02 27.54
C ASN A 637 -13.53 -13.66 26.92
N LEU A 638 -14.38 -12.68 27.24
CA LEU A 638 -14.25 -11.30 26.79
C LEU A 638 -13.70 -10.42 27.89
N PHE A 639 -12.70 -9.62 27.57
CA PHE A 639 -12.11 -8.61 28.45
C PHE A 639 -12.22 -7.22 27.82
N GLY A 640 -12.59 -6.20 28.60
CA GLY A 640 -12.79 -4.84 28.12
C GLY A 640 -13.52 -3.97 29.15
N PRO A 641 -13.76 -2.68 28.80
CA PRO A 641 -13.27 -2.02 27.61
C PRO A 641 -11.78 -1.71 27.64
N TYR A 642 -11.12 -1.72 26.51
CA TYR A 642 -9.83 -1.06 26.39
C TYR A 642 -10.01 0.45 26.15
N ASN A 643 -8.99 1.25 26.44
CA ASN A 643 -8.90 2.65 26.06
C ASN A 643 -8.17 2.78 24.72
N GLY A 644 -8.56 3.78 23.91
CA GLY A 644 -8.00 3.96 22.56
C GLY A 644 -8.83 3.26 21.49
N LYS A 645 -8.26 3.10 20.33
CA LYS A 645 -8.78 2.32 19.20
C LYS A 645 -7.63 1.76 18.39
N LEU A 646 -7.85 0.66 17.70
CA LEU A 646 -6.88 0.13 16.77
C LEU A 646 -6.82 1.04 15.53
N SER A 647 -5.61 1.42 15.13
CA SER A 647 -5.43 2.27 13.96
C SER A 647 -5.77 1.52 12.69
N ASN A 648 -6.61 2.10 11.83
CA ASN A 648 -6.96 1.51 10.54
C ASN A 648 -5.77 1.48 9.56
N ARG A 649 -4.71 2.27 9.81
CA ARG A 649 -3.53 2.33 8.95
C ARG A 649 -2.38 1.46 9.41
N GLY A 650 -2.17 1.41 10.69
CA GLY A 650 -1.07 0.69 11.29
C GLY A 650 -0.77 1.18 12.69
N GLY A 651 -0.14 0.36 13.49
CA GLY A 651 0.14 0.69 14.87
C GLY A 651 0.82 -0.45 15.61
N ARG A 652 1.10 -0.20 16.88
CA ARG A 652 1.72 -1.18 17.78
C ARG A 652 0.69 -1.78 18.73
N ILE A 653 0.68 -3.10 18.84
CA ILE A 653 -0.03 -3.84 19.89
C ILE A 653 1.01 -4.67 20.64
N ALA A 654 1.06 -4.55 21.95
CA ALA A 654 1.94 -5.34 22.78
C ALA A 654 1.21 -5.91 23.98
N LEU A 655 1.55 -7.14 24.33
CA LEU A 655 1.25 -7.74 25.62
C LEU A 655 2.46 -7.50 26.52
N GLU A 656 2.26 -6.84 27.63
CA GLU A 656 3.34 -6.44 28.55
C GLU A 656 3.04 -6.93 29.98
N ARG A 657 4.09 -7.35 30.69
CA ARG A 657 4.02 -7.69 32.11
C ARG A 657 4.89 -6.74 32.93
N PRO A 658 4.49 -6.41 34.18
CA PRO A 658 5.28 -5.55 35.03
C PRO A 658 6.51 -6.29 35.55
N GLN A 659 7.57 -5.53 35.76
CA GLN A 659 8.81 -5.96 36.40
C GLN A 659 9.02 -5.19 37.71
N ASP A 660 9.89 -5.73 38.55
CA ASP A 660 10.25 -5.09 39.81
C ASP A 660 10.97 -3.77 39.56
N THR A 661 10.51 -2.75 40.23
CA THR A 661 11.08 -1.41 40.24
C THR A 661 11.46 -0.97 41.64
N LEU A 662 12.28 0.07 41.77
CA LEU A 662 12.57 0.65 43.09
C LEU A 662 11.30 1.27 43.69
N PRO A 663 11.13 1.23 45.01
CA PRO A 663 9.97 1.83 45.65
C PRO A 663 9.81 3.32 45.33
N GLY A 664 8.74 3.65 44.63
CA GLY A 664 8.42 5.03 44.25
C GLY A 664 8.62 5.32 42.76
N ASP A 665 9.25 4.44 42.03
CA ASP A 665 9.39 4.55 40.58
C ASP A 665 8.13 4.05 39.83
N PRO A 666 7.86 4.56 38.63
CA PRO A 666 6.78 4.06 37.79
C PRO A 666 7.02 2.59 37.43
N PRO A 667 5.96 1.81 37.17
CA PRO A 667 6.10 0.41 36.75
C PRO A 667 6.92 0.31 35.48
N ALA A 668 7.94 -0.54 35.46
CA ALA A 668 8.65 -0.95 34.25
C ALA A 668 7.93 -2.13 33.61
N TRP A 669 7.97 -2.19 32.28
CA TRP A 669 7.17 -3.15 31.50
C TRP A 669 8.04 -3.97 30.56
N GLU A 670 8.02 -5.28 30.72
CA GLU A 670 8.61 -6.23 29.79
C GLU A 670 7.63 -6.55 28.65
N ILE A 671 8.15 -6.67 27.43
CA ILE A 671 7.38 -7.12 26.29
C ILE A 671 7.32 -8.65 26.32
N VAL A 672 6.11 -9.21 26.48
CA VAL A 672 5.87 -10.64 26.37
C VAL A 672 5.71 -11.02 24.90
N ASP A 673 4.86 -10.31 24.16
CA ASP A 673 4.69 -10.44 22.72
C ASP A 673 4.28 -9.09 22.11
N GLU A 674 4.63 -8.87 20.84
CA GLU A 674 4.43 -7.59 20.18
C GLU A 674 4.20 -7.77 18.70
N MET A 675 3.30 -6.94 18.12
CA MET A 675 3.20 -6.72 16.70
C MET A 675 3.14 -5.24 16.37
N ILE A 676 3.82 -4.84 15.29
CA ILE A 676 3.75 -3.51 14.69
C ILE A 676 3.20 -3.73 13.28
N TYR A 677 1.88 -3.58 13.14
CA TYR A 677 1.16 -3.88 11.90
C TYR A 677 0.99 -2.67 11.01
N PHE A 678 0.65 -2.94 9.74
CA PHE A 678 0.32 -1.93 8.75
C PHE A 678 -0.81 -2.42 7.84
N ASP A 679 -1.55 -1.50 7.20
CA ASP A 679 -2.71 -1.84 6.34
C ASP A 679 -2.32 -2.29 4.92
N ARG A 680 -1.03 -2.29 4.57
CA ARG A 680 -0.47 -2.58 3.24
C ARG A 680 0.81 -3.39 3.33
N ALA A 681 1.35 -3.73 2.14
CA ALA A 681 2.64 -4.41 2.06
C ALA A 681 3.72 -3.74 2.95
N PRO A 682 4.52 -4.53 3.68
CA PRO A 682 4.63 -5.99 3.62
C PRO A 682 3.53 -6.77 4.35
N TRP A 683 2.59 -6.10 5.02
CA TRP A 683 1.43 -6.71 5.66
C TRP A 683 0.31 -6.97 4.64
N SER A 684 -0.65 -7.82 5.00
CA SER A 684 -1.76 -8.15 4.11
C SER A 684 -2.82 -7.04 4.06
N SER A 685 -2.91 -6.34 2.95
CA SER A 685 -3.97 -5.33 2.72
C SER A 685 -5.39 -5.93 2.67
N SER A 686 -5.51 -7.25 2.56
CA SER A 686 -6.82 -7.90 2.55
C SER A 686 -7.53 -7.87 3.92
N ALA A 687 -6.86 -7.50 5.01
CA ALA A 687 -7.47 -7.33 6.32
C ALA A 687 -8.10 -5.93 6.50
N ASP A 688 -7.76 -4.98 5.63
CA ASP A 688 -8.26 -3.61 5.71
C ASP A 688 -9.72 -3.50 5.27
N ALA A 689 -10.63 -3.12 6.17
CA ALA A 689 -12.07 -2.88 5.98
C ALA A 689 -12.86 -3.99 5.27
N SER A 690 -12.27 -5.17 5.06
CA SER A 690 -12.88 -6.27 4.30
C SER A 690 -13.78 -7.18 5.13
N GLY A 691 -13.60 -7.16 6.46
CA GLY A 691 -14.17 -8.10 7.41
C GLY A 691 -13.30 -9.34 7.63
N LEU A 692 -12.05 -9.33 7.13
CA LEU A 692 -11.03 -10.31 7.46
C LEU A 692 -10.16 -9.78 8.61
N SER A 693 -9.66 -10.67 9.46
CA SER A 693 -8.70 -10.37 10.52
C SER A 693 -7.29 -10.83 10.14
N LEU A 694 -6.27 -10.29 10.80
CA LEU A 694 -4.90 -10.79 10.71
C LEU A 694 -4.74 -12.00 11.64
N HIS A 695 -4.32 -13.14 11.09
CA HIS A 695 -4.03 -14.36 11.82
C HIS A 695 -2.53 -14.64 11.84
N ARG A 696 -2.00 -14.99 13.02
CA ARG A 696 -0.62 -15.42 13.17
C ARG A 696 -0.44 -16.86 12.69
N ASN A 697 0.50 -17.09 11.78
CA ASN A 697 0.70 -18.37 11.10
C ASN A 697 1.53 -19.35 11.94
N ASP A 698 2.57 -18.87 12.60
CA ASP A 698 3.51 -19.68 13.39
C ASP A 698 3.80 -18.98 14.72
N PHE A 699 3.38 -19.64 15.79
CA PHE A 699 3.56 -19.15 17.17
C PHE A 699 5.02 -19.19 17.64
N SER A 700 5.89 -19.91 16.93
CA SER A 700 7.32 -19.95 17.23
C SER A 700 8.08 -18.76 16.65
N GLN A 701 7.48 -18.00 15.71
CA GLN A 701 8.06 -16.80 15.13
C GLN A 701 7.57 -15.54 15.85
N THR A 702 8.28 -14.42 15.67
CA THR A 702 7.90 -13.14 16.26
C THR A 702 6.60 -12.59 15.67
N GLY A 703 5.85 -11.82 16.47
CA GLY A 703 4.68 -11.06 16.01
C GLY A 703 5.03 -9.89 15.09
N ASN A 704 6.28 -9.43 15.09
CA ASN A 704 6.74 -8.33 14.23
C ASN A 704 7.15 -8.77 12.81
N GLU A 705 7.16 -10.08 12.51
CA GLU A 705 7.41 -10.57 11.16
C GLU A 705 6.12 -10.54 10.35
N SER A 706 6.02 -9.64 9.37
CA SER A 706 4.80 -9.45 8.55
C SER A 706 4.40 -10.71 7.78
N THR A 707 5.38 -11.51 7.32
CA THR A 707 5.13 -12.79 6.63
C THR A 707 4.55 -13.86 7.55
N ASN A 708 4.63 -13.64 8.87
CA ASN A 708 4.00 -14.51 9.86
C ASN A 708 2.50 -14.24 10.05
N TRP A 709 1.93 -13.30 9.28
CA TRP A 709 0.51 -12.94 9.36
C TRP A 709 -0.18 -13.08 8.02
N THR A 710 -1.43 -13.56 8.06
CA THR A 710 -2.30 -13.64 6.89
C THR A 710 -3.69 -13.14 7.21
N ALA A 711 -4.31 -12.48 6.22
CA ALA A 711 -5.72 -12.14 6.34
C ALA A 711 -6.59 -13.38 6.15
N GLY A 712 -7.53 -13.59 7.06
CA GLY A 712 -8.45 -14.73 7.04
C GLY A 712 -9.81 -14.38 7.63
N LEU A 713 -10.77 -15.28 7.48
CA LEU A 713 -12.07 -15.13 8.16
C LEU A 713 -11.85 -15.10 9.67
N PRO A 714 -12.54 -14.18 10.39
CA PRO A 714 -12.42 -14.09 11.84
C PRO A 714 -12.69 -15.41 12.53
N SER A 715 -11.81 -15.80 13.44
CA SER A 715 -11.93 -17.01 14.25
C SER A 715 -11.62 -16.77 15.73
N PRO A 716 -12.22 -15.75 16.33
CA PRO A 716 -11.77 -15.18 17.59
C PRO A 716 -11.82 -16.13 18.80
N ALA A 717 -12.46 -17.28 18.70
CA ALA A 717 -12.56 -18.23 19.81
C ALA A 717 -11.62 -19.44 19.71
N ASN A 718 -10.90 -19.61 18.61
CA ASN A 718 -10.34 -20.93 18.33
C ASN A 718 -8.82 -21.03 18.48
N GLY A 719 -8.07 -19.97 18.52
CA GLY A 719 -6.58 -20.05 18.49
C GLY A 719 -6.02 -20.98 17.42
N THR A 720 -6.92 -21.62 16.65
CA THR A 720 -6.57 -22.58 15.61
C THR A 720 -6.38 -21.81 14.32
N LEU A 721 -5.20 -21.90 13.77
CA LEU A 721 -4.90 -21.39 12.43
C LEU A 721 -5.99 -21.79 11.44
N ILE A 722 -6.86 -20.87 11.05
CA ILE A 722 -7.64 -21.02 9.83
C ILE A 722 -6.71 -20.64 8.70
N ILE A 723 -5.99 -21.62 8.17
CA ILE A 723 -5.18 -21.42 6.99
C ILE A 723 -6.14 -21.22 5.81
N PRO A 724 -6.19 -20.04 5.18
CA PRO A 724 -7.07 -19.78 4.06
C PRO A 724 -6.87 -20.83 2.95
N ARG A 725 -7.91 -21.05 2.16
CA ARG A 725 -7.76 -21.89 0.98
C ARG A 725 -6.79 -21.21 0.02
N PRO A 726 -5.81 -21.95 -0.54
CA PRO A 726 -4.87 -21.36 -1.50
C PRO A 726 -5.61 -20.68 -2.65
N VAL A 727 -5.32 -19.41 -2.90
CA VAL A 727 -5.78 -18.70 -4.09
C VAL A 727 -4.83 -19.02 -5.21
N LEU A 728 -5.34 -19.65 -6.28
CA LEU A 728 -4.51 -20.10 -7.39
C LEU A 728 -4.32 -19.00 -8.42
N GLN A 729 -3.09 -18.81 -8.83
CA GLN A 729 -2.68 -18.03 -9.98
C GLN A 729 -2.11 -18.96 -11.04
N LEU A 730 -2.53 -18.79 -12.29
CA LEU A 730 -2.06 -19.60 -13.39
C LEU A 730 -1.26 -18.73 -14.35
N HIS A 731 0.02 -19.10 -14.56
CA HIS A 731 0.92 -18.39 -15.45
C HIS A 731 1.29 -19.29 -16.63
N PRO A 732 0.85 -18.99 -17.87
CA PRO A 732 1.30 -19.72 -19.04
C PRO A 732 2.77 -19.40 -19.32
N LEU A 733 3.59 -20.45 -19.47
CA LEU A 733 5.02 -20.34 -19.77
C LEU A 733 5.39 -20.82 -21.18
N GLY A 734 4.43 -21.42 -21.87
CA GLY A 734 4.59 -21.97 -23.21
C GLY A 734 3.35 -22.77 -23.64
N PRO A 735 3.35 -23.34 -24.87
CA PRO A 735 2.19 -24.09 -25.35
C PRO A 735 1.78 -25.26 -24.44
N THR A 736 2.75 -25.95 -23.85
CA THR A 736 2.53 -27.15 -23.02
C THR A 736 3.01 -26.99 -21.58
N SER A 737 3.32 -25.75 -21.14
CA SER A 737 3.84 -25.51 -19.79
C SER A 737 3.03 -24.45 -19.07
N ARG A 738 2.65 -24.73 -17.82
CA ARG A 738 1.93 -23.83 -16.94
C ARG A 738 2.60 -23.81 -15.57
N MET A 739 2.78 -22.63 -15.00
CA MET A 739 3.10 -22.50 -13.57
C MET A 739 1.82 -22.23 -12.80
N ILE A 740 1.53 -23.08 -11.86
CA ILE A 740 0.45 -22.93 -10.87
C ILE A 740 1.11 -22.36 -9.62
N ALA A 741 0.78 -21.15 -9.26
CA ALA A 741 1.26 -20.50 -8.05
C ALA A 741 0.11 -20.31 -7.05
N TRP A 742 0.43 -20.25 -5.76
CA TRP A 742 -0.53 -20.01 -4.68
C TRP A 742 0.17 -19.46 -3.45
N ASP A 743 -0.61 -18.89 -2.53
CA ASP A 743 -0.13 -18.49 -1.22
C ASP A 743 0.13 -19.74 -0.37
N ALA A 744 1.39 -20.15 -0.28
CA ALA A 744 1.81 -21.31 0.48
C ALA A 744 2.28 -20.91 1.89
N PHE A 745 1.93 -21.73 2.87
CA PHE A 745 2.36 -21.53 4.25
C PHE A 745 3.61 -22.36 4.54
N PRO A 746 4.63 -21.80 5.19
CA PRO A 746 5.82 -22.54 5.58
C PRO A 746 5.48 -23.80 6.41
N GLY A 747 6.15 -24.91 6.09
CA GLY A 747 5.96 -26.16 6.81
C GLY A 747 4.76 -27.00 6.37
N LEU A 748 3.93 -26.52 5.46
CA LEU A 748 2.81 -27.30 4.94
C LEU A 748 3.14 -27.94 3.58
N SER A 749 2.52 -29.08 3.33
CA SER A 749 2.61 -29.79 2.05
C SER A 749 1.33 -29.57 1.24
N TYR A 750 1.48 -29.40 -0.05
CA TYR A 750 0.39 -29.16 -1.00
C TYR A 750 0.39 -30.22 -2.10
N THR A 751 -0.79 -30.77 -2.35
CA THR A 751 -1.00 -31.70 -3.46
C THR A 751 -1.59 -30.91 -4.63
N VAL A 752 -0.93 -30.95 -5.78
CA VAL A 752 -1.37 -30.32 -7.03
C VAL A 752 -1.99 -31.37 -7.93
N GLU A 753 -3.21 -31.13 -8.37
CA GLU A 753 -3.99 -32.05 -9.18
C GLU A 753 -4.63 -31.31 -10.36
N TYR A 754 -4.93 -32.03 -11.44
CA TYR A 754 -5.59 -31.47 -12.62
C TYR A 754 -6.71 -32.34 -13.15
N LYS A 755 -7.52 -31.75 -14.01
CA LYS A 755 -8.47 -32.40 -14.93
C LYS A 755 -8.35 -31.77 -16.29
N ASP A 756 -8.45 -32.54 -17.36
CA ASP A 756 -8.45 -32.00 -18.72
C ASP A 756 -9.82 -31.43 -19.11
N GLN A 757 -10.90 -31.89 -18.45
CA GLN A 757 -12.23 -31.29 -18.54
C GLN A 757 -12.87 -31.19 -17.16
N LEU A 758 -13.70 -30.17 -16.95
CA LEU A 758 -14.35 -29.96 -15.66
C LEU A 758 -15.26 -31.14 -15.25
N GLN A 759 -15.84 -31.83 -16.23
CA GLN A 759 -16.75 -32.98 -16.06
C GLN A 759 -16.03 -34.30 -15.78
N ASP A 760 -14.71 -34.37 -15.87
CA ASP A 760 -13.97 -35.58 -15.58
C ASP A 760 -14.27 -36.07 -14.16
N PRO A 761 -14.52 -37.39 -13.97
CA PRO A 761 -14.98 -37.92 -12.69
C PRO A 761 -13.90 -37.88 -11.60
N SER A 762 -12.63 -37.85 -11.97
CA SER A 762 -11.50 -37.88 -10.99
C SER A 762 -10.45 -36.84 -11.30
N TRP A 763 -9.74 -36.44 -10.26
CA TRP A 763 -8.57 -35.59 -10.35
C TRP A 763 -7.30 -36.44 -10.54
N THR A 764 -6.42 -35.99 -11.41
CA THR A 764 -5.11 -36.63 -11.64
C THR A 764 -4.03 -35.89 -10.86
N LEU A 765 -3.23 -36.62 -10.10
CA LEU A 765 -2.15 -36.06 -9.30
C LEU A 765 -0.99 -35.61 -10.22
N LEU A 766 -0.54 -34.37 -10.07
CA LEU A 766 0.71 -33.85 -10.63
C LEU A 766 1.89 -34.04 -9.69
N GLY A 767 1.68 -33.71 -8.41
CA GLY A 767 2.72 -33.86 -7.41
C GLY A 767 2.34 -33.32 -6.04
N THR A 768 3.21 -33.55 -5.06
CA THR A 768 3.12 -32.98 -3.71
C THR A 768 4.39 -32.17 -3.46
N VAL A 769 4.21 -30.92 -3.04
CA VAL A 769 5.31 -29.96 -2.82
C VAL A 769 5.11 -29.18 -1.53
N THR A 770 6.18 -28.59 -1.02
CA THR A 770 6.17 -27.64 0.12
C THR A 770 6.41 -26.21 -0.35
N THR A 771 6.55 -25.99 -1.67
CA THR A 771 6.74 -24.68 -2.30
C THR A 771 5.40 -24.00 -2.57
N ASN A 772 5.44 -22.73 -2.92
CA ASN A 772 4.29 -21.91 -3.31
C ASN A 772 3.94 -22.00 -4.80
N HIS A 773 4.57 -22.90 -5.54
CA HIS A 773 4.31 -23.10 -6.97
C HIS A 773 4.61 -24.54 -7.41
N TYR A 774 4.03 -24.91 -8.54
CA TYR A 774 4.28 -26.16 -9.26
C TYR A 774 4.34 -25.91 -10.76
N MET A 775 5.28 -26.58 -11.45
CA MET A 775 5.43 -26.50 -12.89
C MET A 775 4.77 -27.72 -13.55
N ASP A 776 3.64 -27.52 -14.20
CA ASP A 776 3.06 -28.52 -15.09
C ASP A 776 3.66 -28.37 -16.50
N VAL A 777 4.51 -29.31 -16.88
CA VAL A 777 5.13 -29.39 -18.22
C VAL A 777 4.38 -30.35 -19.15
N SER A 778 3.28 -30.92 -18.66
CA SER A 778 2.45 -31.89 -19.37
C SER A 778 1.09 -31.32 -19.83
N ALA A 779 0.89 -30.00 -19.67
CA ALA A 779 -0.37 -29.37 -20.06
C ALA A 779 -0.57 -29.56 -21.58
N PRO A 780 -1.73 -30.07 -22.05
CA PRO A 780 -1.95 -30.19 -23.46
C PRO A 780 -2.02 -28.81 -24.14
N ASP A 781 -1.66 -28.78 -25.40
CA ASP A 781 -1.82 -27.59 -26.26
C ASP A 781 -3.30 -27.38 -26.67
N THR A 782 -4.22 -27.79 -25.81
CA THR A 782 -5.66 -27.65 -25.93
C THR A 782 -6.21 -26.69 -24.91
N ASP A 783 -7.30 -26.05 -25.25
CA ASP A 783 -7.87 -24.88 -24.60
C ASP A 783 -8.36 -25.05 -23.16
N GLN A 784 -8.27 -26.24 -22.55
CA GLN A 784 -8.87 -26.47 -21.25
C GLN A 784 -8.09 -27.47 -20.38
N ARG A 785 -7.51 -27.00 -19.28
CA ARG A 785 -7.10 -27.81 -18.13
C ARG A 785 -7.47 -27.08 -16.84
N VAL A 786 -8.11 -27.78 -15.91
CA VAL A 786 -8.54 -27.24 -14.62
C VAL A 786 -7.58 -27.76 -13.55
N TYR A 787 -7.11 -26.87 -12.68
CA TYR A 787 -6.20 -27.20 -11.59
C TYR A 787 -6.86 -27.01 -10.24
N ARG A 788 -6.44 -27.78 -9.27
CA ARG A 788 -6.66 -27.51 -7.86
C ARG A 788 -5.41 -27.82 -7.04
N VAL A 789 -5.26 -27.08 -5.97
CA VAL A 789 -4.25 -27.31 -4.95
C VAL A 789 -4.97 -27.66 -3.65
N ARG A 790 -4.53 -28.73 -3.02
CA ARG A 790 -5.07 -29.19 -1.73
C ARG A 790 -3.95 -29.23 -0.73
N ARG A 791 -4.16 -28.61 0.42
CA ARG A 791 -3.29 -28.79 1.58
C ARG A 791 -3.38 -30.25 2.08
N GLN A 792 -2.25 -30.82 2.41
CA GLN A 792 -2.18 -32.07 3.19
C GLN A 792 -2.12 -31.70 4.67
N ASN A 793 -2.99 -32.30 5.47
CA ASN A 793 -3.04 -32.11 6.92
C ASN A 793 -1.88 -32.85 7.60
#